data_261ab6712117b71d0a01edd83858d906
#
_entry.id   261ab6712117b71d0a01edd83858d906
#
_cell.length_a   1.000
_cell.length_b   1.000
_cell.length_c   1.000
_cell.angle_alpha   90.00
_cell.angle_beta   90.00
_cell.angle_gamma   90.00
#
_symmetry.space_group_name_H-M   'P 1'
#
loop_
_entity.id
_entity.type
_entity.pdbx_description
1 polymer ?
#
loop_
_entity_poly.entity_id
_entity_poly.type
_entity_poly.pdbx_seq_one_letter_code
_entity_poly.pdbx_strand_id
1 'polypeptide(L)'
;MVSFMFLLRLTSFSALFFAVSFASEAPRIPNVIFFLVDDLGQRDIGCYGSEFHETPAIDQLAKDGMLFANAYATCHVCSPSRASILTGKYPGRTNLTEWLGGRPERDYEPLHHGEKLTALPDEEVTLAETLKSHGYATANYGKAHLRVDPKTYGFDEAITGWVRSYHYPFGNEYNEALPAAEGDYYTDKLTDAALDFIERNRDQPFFVHLEHFAVHDPIQGRPDLVEKYRRKLEAMPEMQGPDFILEANPDGPALSQEELIALMEDDDQRAHQDARVWWVKQKQDNVEFAGMLEATDESLGRIREKLRELGLEENTIIVFTADNGGMAASNQYRGIGHDREFLDSKFASSNLPLRGAKGWNYEGGLRVPLIVHWPGLTEPNSTSDAVVTGTDYYPTLLEMMGLPAVPDQHVDGESFASALKGEAYDRGPVFWHFPHYSNHGYQSPGGAIRSGDYKLLEYYENGTVQLFDLSNDLGEQNDLSKEHPEIVAELKQQFHDWRDEVDAKMPYPKTATSQPAPGARVAAPPTAETRNRGVGAVLLSEDLPKSVELFAPGWTVKDWGGPAMKPGLREAWGGRRAVLLTHPKNKEEPCTLSKNVSVPEGKTTTLKVEVNNHPKGDWLLAICIDGEEVMKKIIEEQTWQLVELDLSAYEGKTIQIDLE
;
A
#
# COMPACT_ATOMS: atom_id res chain seq x y z
N MET A 1 -11.78 -63.33 89.75
CA MET A 1 -11.49 -63.16 88.30
C MET A 1 -12.45 -62.12 87.81
N VAL A 2 -11.93 -60.88 87.60
CA VAL A 2 -12.69 -59.71 87.20
C VAL A 2 -12.50 -59.50 85.73
N SER A 3 -13.59 -59.52 84.98
CA SER A 3 -13.62 -59.24 83.56
C SER A 3 -13.94 -57.78 83.29
N PHE A 4 -13.06 -57.02 82.67
CA PHE A 4 -13.28 -55.63 82.26
C PHE A 4 -13.79 -55.58 80.84
N MET A 5 -14.99 -55.08 80.62
CA MET A 5 -15.52 -54.73 79.32
C MET A 5 -15.11 -53.28 78.97
N PHE A 6 -14.37 -53.05 77.88
CA PHE A 6 -14.12 -51.75 77.32
C PHE A 6 -15.18 -51.44 76.26
N LEU A 7 -15.99 -50.40 76.43
CA LEU A 7 -16.89 -49.87 75.45
C LEU A 7 -16.16 -48.86 74.55
N LEU A 8 -16.02 -49.22 73.26
CA LEU A 8 -15.51 -48.31 72.24
C LEU A 8 -16.64 -47.49 71.66
N ARG A 9 -16.69 -46.16 71.88
CA ARG A 9 -17.61 -45.23 71.19
C ARG A 9 -16.97 -44.84 69.87
N LEU A 10 -17.55 -45.27 68.73
CA LEU A 10 -17.29 -44.70 67.38
C LEU A 10 -18.02 -43.40 67.27
N THR A 11 -17.26 -42.28 67.15
CA THR A 11 -17.78 -40.99 66.72
C THR A 11 -17.62 -40.95 65.19
N SER A 12 -18.77 -40.97 64.47
CA SER A 12 -18.79 -40.78 63.02
C SER A 12 -18.54 -39.31 62.68
N PHE A 13 -17.38 -39.05 62.08
CA PHE A 13 -17.09 -37.73 61.44
C PHE A 13 -17.58 -37.81 60.01
N SER A 14 -18.74 -37.12 59.73
CA SER A 14 -19.18 -36.90 58.36
C SER A 14 -18.35 -35.76 57.74
N ALA A 15 -17.35 -36.10 56.91
CA ALA A 15 -16.67 -35.15 56.09
C ALA A 15 -17.59 -34.80 54.89
N LEU A 16 -18.07 -33.55 54.89
CA LEU A 16 -18.76 -32.96 53.77
C LEU A 16 -17.71 -32.62 52.71
N PHE A 17 -17.58 -33.45 51.66
CA PHE A 17 -16.81 -33.11 50.47
C PHE A 17 -17.65 -32.10 49.64
N PHE A 18 -17.28 -30.84 49.65
CA PHE A 18 -17.67 -29.89 48.61
C PHE A 18 -16.92 -30.26 47.33
N ALA A 19 -17.55 -30.96 46.41
CA ALA A 19 -17.06 -31.07 45.04
C ALA A 19 -17.29 -29.72 44.36
N VAL A 20 -16.27 -28.89 44.29
CA VAL A 20 -16.24 -27.76 43.36
C VAL A 20 -16.13 -28.35 41.97
N SER A 21 -17.27 -28.51 41.27
CA SER A 21 -17.29 -28.76 39.83
C SER A 21 -16.75 -27.51 39.14
N PHE A 22 -15.50 -27.52 38.77
CA PHE A 22 -15.02 -26.64 37.67
C PHE A 22 -15.73 -27.14 36.41
N ALA A 23 -16.82 -26.51 36.03
CA ALA A 23 -17.32 -26.62 34.69
C ALA A 23 -16.20 -26.11 33.79
N SER A 24 -15.53 -27.00 33.09
CA SER A 24 -14.69 -26.61 31.96
C SER A 24 -15.61 -25.89 30.99
N GLU A 25 -15.56 -24.54 30.96
CA GLU A 25 -16.14 -23.83 29.83
C GLU A 25 -15.57 -24.42 28.56
N ALA A 26 -16.45 -24.69 27.60
CA ALA A 26 -15.98 -25.07 26.26
C ALA A 26 -14.98 -24.01 25.78
N PRO A 27 -13.87 -24.40 25.15
CA PRO A 27 -12.89 -23.43 24.68
C PRO A 27 -13.61 -22.38 23.83
N ARG A 28 -13.53 -21.13 24.25
CA ARG A 28 -14.11 -20.02 23.49
C ARG A 28 -13.32 -19.90 22.20
N ILE A 29 -14.00 -19.73 21.07
CA ILE A 29 -13.37 -19.41 19.80
C ILE A 29 -12.61 -18.06 19.99
N PRO A 30 -11.31 -17.98 19.67
CA PRO A 30 -10.52 -16.77 19.95
C PRO A 30 -10.93 -15.60 19.05
N ASN A 31 -10.84 -14.39 19.60
CA ASN A 31 -10.88 -13.17 18.81
C ASN A 31 -9.58 -12.98 18.04
N VAL A 32 -9.59 -12.16 17.01
CA VAL A 32 -8.40 -11.82 16.23
C VAL A 32 -8.28 -10.31 16.04
N ILE A 33 -7.14 -9.78 16.40
CA ILE A 33 -6.67 -8.44 16.00
C ILE A 33 -5.56 -8.63 14.98
N PHE A 34 -5.80 -8.28 13.73
CA PHE A 34 -4.77 -8.19 12.69
C PHE A 34 -4.36 -6.73 12.57
N PHE A 35 -3.20 -6.40 13.15
CA PHE A 35 -2.66 -5.04 13.22
C PHE A 35 -1.66 -4.84 12.09
N LEU A 36 -2.08 -4.17 11.03
CA LEU A 36 -1.30 -3.94 9.80
C LEU A 36 -0.86 -2.48 9.73
N VAL A 37 0.44 -2.24 9.55
CA VAL A 37 1.03 -0.90 9.46
C VAL A 37 1.52 -0.66 8.04
N ASP A 38 1.15 0.48 7.45
CA ASP A 38 1.48 0.83 6.07
C ASP A 38 2.94 1.33 5.98
N ASP A 39 3.73 0.74 5.09
CA ASP A 39 5.11 1.14 4.79
C ASP A 39 6.10 1.06 5.99
N LEU A 40 5.86 0.19 6.96
CA LEU A 40 6.74 0.03 8.12
C LEU A 40 7.88 -0.94 7.83
N GLY A 41 9.11 -0.44 7.89
CA GLY A 41 10.30 -1.28 7.77
C GLY A 41 10.50 -2.18 9.00
N GLN A 42 11.03 -3.39 8.79
CA GLN A 42 11.36 -4.28 9.89
C GLN A 42 12.30 -3.61 10.90
N ARG A 43 13.25 -2.81 10.42
CA ARG A 43 14.26 -2.14 11.24
C ARG A 43 13.79 -0.86 11.92
N ASP A 44 12.56 -0.46 11.71
CA ASP A 44 12.01 0.77 12.29
C ASP A 44 11.56 0.59 13.75
N ILE A 45 11.45 -0.62 14.28
CA ILE A 45 10.93 -0.88 15.64
C ILE A 45 11.98 -1.42 16.58
N GLY A 46 11.82 -1.15 17.88
CA GLY A 46 12.82 -1.42 18.92
C GLY A 46 13.22 -2.89 19.02
N CYS A 47 12.28 -3.84 19.04
CA CYS A 47 12.57 -5.27 19.13
C CYS A 47 13.30 -5.85 17.90
N TYR A 48 13.37 -5.11 16.78
CA TYR A 48 14.21 -5.44 15.62
C TYR A 48 15.48 -4.58 15.53
N GLY A 49 15.77 -3.75 16.53
CA GLY A 49 17.06 -3.08 16.70
C GLY A 49 17.10 -1.58 16.43
N SER A 50 15.95 -0.89 16.28
CA SER A 50 15.95 0.58 16.27
C SER A 50 16.37 1.12 17.63
N GLU A 51 17.34 2.04 17.62
CA GLU A 51 17.77 2.78 18.80
C GLU A 51 17.11 4.16 18.90
N PHE A 52 16.61 4.66 17.75
CA PHE A 52 15.99 5.97 17.68
C PHE A 52 14.51 5.92 17.97
N HIS A 53 13.76 5.01 17.34
CA HIS A 53 12.34 4.87 17.53
C HIS A 53 12.02 4.13 18.84
N GLU A 54 11.02 4.61 19.56
CA GLU A 54 10.55 3.99 20.81
C GLU A 54 9.20 3.34 20.56
N THR A 55 9.15 2.02 20.71
CA THR A 55 7.96 1.20 20.42
C THR A 55 7.64 0.25 21.58
N PRO A 56 7.41 0.79 22.79
CA PRO A 56 7.31 -0.03 24.00
C PRO A 56 6.13 -1.02 23.99
N ALA A 57 5.01 -0.71 23.33
CA ALA A 57 3.86 -1.61 23.27
C ALA A 57 4.11 -2.76 22.28
N ILE A 58 4.73 -2.47 21.12
CA ILE A 58 5.15 -3.48 20.14
C ILE A 58 6.25 -4.37 20.72
N ASP A 59 7.25 -3.76 21.41
CA ASP A 59 8.32 -4.49 22.07
C ASP A 59 7.78 -5.39 23.21
N GLN A 60 6.71 -4.95 23.89
CA GLN A 60 6.06 -5.77 24.89
C GLN A 60 5.26 -6.92 24.23
N LEU A 61 4.61 -6.68 23.09
CA LEU A 61 3.95 -7.75 22.34
C LEU A 61 4.97 -8.83 21.91
N ALA A 62 6.17 -8.43 21.48
CA ALA A 62 7.25 -9.36 21.15
C ALA A 62 7.73 -10.19 22.35
N LYS A 63 7.74 -9.59 23.56
CA LYS A 63 8.07 -10.31 24.81
C LYS A 63 6.98 -11.27 25.26
N ASP A 64 5.72 -10.95 24.95
CA ASP A 64 4.58 -11.80 25.33
C ASP A 64 4.27 -12.88 24.26
N GLY A 65 4.77 -12.71 23.04
CA GLY A 65 4.57 -13.59 21.90
C GLY A 65 5.85 -14.08 21.26
N MET A 66 5.78 -14.34 19.95
CA MET A 66 6.87 -14.80 19.11
C MET A 66 7.19 -13.78 18.02
N LEU A 67 8.47 -13.45 17.87
CA LEU A 67 9.02 -12.60 16.83
C LEU A 67 9.56 -13.47 15.69
N PHE A 68 9.26 -13.10 14.43
CA PHE A 68 9.79 -13.78 13.24
C PHE A 68 10.90 -12.96 12.60
N ALA A 69 12.08 -13.54 12.45
CA ALA A 69 13.20 -12.88 11.80
C ALA A 69 13.07 -12.80 10.28
N ASN A 70 12.38 -13.76 9.66
CA ASN A 70 12.28 -13.94 8.21
C ASN A 70 10.83 -13.85 7.70
N ALA A 71 10.12 -12.77 8.06
CA ALA A 71 8.79 -12.50 7.53
C ALA A 71 8.84 -11.56 6.31
N TYR A 72 8.01 -11.85 5.32
CA TYR A 72 7.99 -11.16 4.04
C TYR A 72 6.60 -10.71 3.61
N ALA A 73 6.53 -9.53 3.02
CA ALA A 73 5.40 -9.14 2.18
C ALA A 73 5.44 -9.91 0.84
N THR A 74 4.29 -10.15 0.22
CA THR A 74 4.22 -10.80 -1.10
C THR A 74 4.53 -9.86 -2.26
N CYS A 75 4.63 -8.56 -1.98
CA CYS A 75 5.01 -7.53 -2.93
C CYS A 75 5.67 -6.37 -2.19
N HIS A 76 6.55 -5.65 -2.85
CA HIS A 76 7.19 -4.44 -2.31
C HIS A 76 6.30 -3.18 -2.39
N VAL A 77 4.99 -3.33 -2.69
CA VAL A 77 3.97 -2.26 -2.68
C VAL A 77 2.64 -2.77 -2.12
N CYS A 78 1.81 -1.83 -1.65
CA CYS A 78 0.67 -2.07 -0.76
C CYS A 78 -0.40 -3.02 -1.28
N SER A 79 -1.11 -2.67 -2.38
CA SER A 79 -2.35 -3.38 -2.79
C SER A 79 -2.18 -4.87 -3.05
N PRO A 80 -1.11 -5.33 -3.75
CA PRO A 80 -0.90 -6.75 -3.97
C PRO A 80 -0.71 -7.54 -2.66
N SER A 81 0.07 -6.99 -1.72
CA SER A 81 0.31 -7.63 -0.42
C SER A 81 -0.96 -7.70 0.43
N ARG A 82 -1.76 -6.63 0.43
CA ARG A 82 -3.05 -6.60 1.14
C ARG A 82 -4.04 -7.61 0.58
N ALA A 83 -4.08 -7.75 -0.75
CA ALA A 83 -4.86 -8.81 -1.40
C ALA A 83 -4.39 -10.20 -0.98
N SER A 84 -3.07 -10.45 -0.96
CA SER A 84 -2.52 -11.74 -0.55
C SER A 84 -2.84 -12.13 0.89
N ILE A 85 -2.80 -11.17 1.83
CA ILE A 85 -3.19 -11.37 3.23
C ILE A 85 -4.64 -11.87 3.33
N LEU A 86 -5.54 -11.28 2.53
CA LEU A 86 -6.96 -11.61 2.57
C LEU A 86 -7.34 -12.84 1.75
N THR A 87 -6.56 -13.20 0.72
CA THR A 87 -6.92 -14.30 -0.21
C THR A 87 -6.09 -15.56 -0.04
N GLY A 88 -4.91 -15.48 0.59
CA GLY A 88 -3.96 -16.58 0.67
C GLY A 88 -3.34 -16.93 -0.69
N LYS A 89 -3.30 -15.97 -1.64
CA LYS A 89 -2.77 -16.14 -2.99
C LYS A 89 -1.68 -15.14 -3.32
N TYR A 90 -0.69 -15.55 -4.11
CA TYR A 90 0.30 -14.62 -4.63
C TYR A 90 -0.31 -13.60 -5.61
N PRO A 91 0.28 -12.38 -5.69
CA PRO A 91 -0.15 -11.35 -6.64
C PRO A 91 -0.16 -11.82 -8.10
N GLY A 92 0.77 -12.70 -8.49
CA GLY A 92 0.82 -13.32 -9.82
C GLY A 92 -0.44 -14.12 -10.15
N ARG A 93 -0.98 -14.86 -9.18
CA ARG A 93 -2.19 -15.68 -9.35
C ARG A 93 -3.47 -14.82 -9.40
N THR A 94 -3.58 -13.81 -8.53
CA THR A 94 -4.75 -12.91 -8.53
C THR A 94 -4.70 -11.87 -9.65
N ASN A 95 -3.56 -11.75 -10.33
CA ASN A 95 -3.26 -10.71 -11.31
C ASN A 95 -3.44 -9.27 -10.78
N LEU A 96 -3.37 -9.08 -9.46
CA LEU A 96 -3.34 -7.78 -8.80
C LEU A 96 -1.89 -7.51 -8.39
N THR A 97 -1.07 -7.09 -9.36
CA THR A 97 0.39 -7.08 -9.27
C THR A 97 1.01 -5.69 -9.07
N GLU A 98 0.19 -4.61 -9.02
CA GLU A 98 0.66 -3.24 -8.77
C GLU A 98 -0.24 -2.53 -7.76
N TRP A 99 0.28 -1.49 -7.09
CA TRP A 99 -0.54 -0.65 -6.23
C TRP A 99 -1.69 -0.01 -7.02
N LEU A 100 -2.86 0.11 -6.39
CA LEU A 100 -4.07 0.57 -7.06
C LEU A 100 -4.09 2.10 -7.24
N GLY A 101 -3.64 2.52 -8.31
CA GLY A 101 -3.35 3.81 -8.86
C GLY A 101 -2.46 3.55 -10.05
N GLY A 102 -1.45 2.75 -9.82
CA GLY A 102 -0.50 2.31 -10.82
C GLY A 102 0.36 3.46 -11.35
N ARG A 103 1.54 3.14 -11.82
CA ARG A 103 2.39 4.08 -12.53
C ARG A 103 2.02 4.06 -14.01
N PRO A 104 1.83 5.20 -14.68
CA PRO A 104 1.69 5.22 -16.13
C PRO A 104 2.98 4.80 -16.83
N GLU A 105 2.86 4.08 -17.93
CA GLU A 105 3.96 3.78 -18.83
C GLU A 105 4.60 5.06 -19.37
N ARG A 106 5.89 5.02 -19.62
CA ARG A 106 6.65 6.14 -20.20
C ARG A 106 7.30 5.73 -21.53
N ASP A 107 7.34 6.65 -22.49
CA ASP A 107 7.80 6.35 -23.85
C ASP A 107 9.24 5.85 -23.94
N TYR A 108 10.10 6.24 -22.99
CA TYR A 108 11.50 5.82 -22.93
C TYR A 108 11.71 4.41 -22.35
N GLU A 109 10.70 3.81 -21.74
CA GLU A 109 10.78 2.45 -21.22
C GLU A 109 10.64 1.44 -22.36
N PRO A 110 11.52 0.43 -22.48
CA PRO A 110 11.49 -0.50 -23.59
C PRO A 110 10.35 -1.52 -23.53
N LEU A 111 9.78 -1.76 -22.33
CA LEU A 111 8.70 -2.72 -22.13
C LEU A 111 7.36 -2.02 -21.85
N HIS A 112 6.28 -2.64 -22.29
CA HIS A 112 4.95 -2.45 -21.73
C HIS A 112 4.83 -3.16 -20.40
N HIS A 113 4.02 -2.64 -19.48
CA HIS A 113 3.70 -3.32 -18.23
C HIS A 113 2.97 -4.65 -18.50
N GLY A 114 3.11 -5.63 -17.62
CA GLY A 114 2.26 -6.81 -17.61
C GLY A 114 0.79 -6.43 -17.41
N GLU A 115 -0.11 -7.23 -17.97
CA GLU A 115 -1.54 -7.08 -17.68
C GLU A 115 -1.80 -7.21 -16.19
N LYS A 116 -2.75 -6.44 -15.68
CA LYS A 116 -3.12 -6.43 -14.26
C LYS A 116 -4.57 -6.08 -14.05
N LEU A 117 -5.12 -6.55 -12.95
CA LEU A 117 -6.41 -6.11 -12.45
C LEU A 117 -6.27 -4.77 -11.70
N THR A 118 -7.37 -4.06 -11.58
CA THR A 118 -7.45 -2.74 -10.92
C THR A 118 -8.33 -2.73 -9.67
N ALA A 119 -8.77 -3.90 -9.22
CA ALA A 119 -9.53 -4.13 -8.00
C ALA A 119 -9.37 -5.59 -7.57
N LEU A 120 -9.70 -5.91 -6.33
CA LEU A 120 -9.81 -7.30 -5.87
C LEU A 120 -10.87 -8.03 -6.72
N PRO A 121 -10.57 -9.21 -7.30
CA PRO A 121 -11.55 -9.99 -8.05
C PRO A 121 -12.74 -10.44 -7.18
N ASP A 122 -13.95 -10.38 -7.75
CA ASP A 122 -15.18 -10.75 -7.04
C ASP A 122 -15.28 -12.26 -6.75
N GLU A 123 -14.50 -13.10 -7.45
CA GLU A 123 -14.43 -14.54 -7.25
C GLU A 123 -13.59 -14.98 -6.05
N GLU A 124 -12.80 -14.09 -5.49
CA GLU A 124 -11.97 -14.40 -4.33
C GLU A 124 -12.80 -14.46 -3.06
N VAL A 125 -12.67 -15.58 -2.33
CA VAL A 125 -13.27 -15.73 -0.99
C VAL A 125 -12.27 -15.28 0.04
N THR A 126 -12.50 -14.11 0.61
CA THR A 126 -11.57 -13.50 1.56
C THR A 126 -11.59 -14.20 2.94
N LEU A 127 -10.52 -13.99 3.70
CA LEU A 127 -10.47 -14.42 5.10
C LEU A 127 -11.64 -13.82 5.92
N ALA A 128 -12.01 -12.56 5.66
CA ALA A 128 -13.14 -11.91 6.35
C ALA A 128 -14.49 -12.59 6.03
N GLU A 129 -14.75 -12.98 4.77
CA GLU A 129 -15.94 -13.73 4.39
C GLU A 129 -15.98 -15.10 5.07
N THR A 130 -14.84 -15.79 5.08
CA THR A 130 -14.73 -17.08 5.77
C THR A 130 -15.01 -16.94 7.25
N LEU A 131 -14.39 -15.99 7.95
CA LEU A 131 -14.63 -15.76 9.37
C LEU A 131 -16.07 -15.36 9.66
N LYS A 132 -16.63 -14.47 8.86
CA LYS A 132 -18.04 -14.08 8.97
C LYS A 132 -19.00 -15.27 8.82
N SER A 133 -18.72 -16.20 7.90
CA SER A 133 -19.51 -17.42 7.72
C SER A 133 -19.46 -18.34 8.94
N HIS A 134 -18.43 -18.20 9.78
CA HIS A 134 -18.27 -18.92 11.07
C HIS A 134 -18.72 -18.09 12.28
N GLY A 135 -19.47 -17.00 12.07
CA GLY A 135 -20.12 -16.23 13.12
C GLY A 135 -19.25 -15.16 13.78
N TYR A 136 -18.12 -14.78 13.17
CA TYR A 136 -17.35 -13.63 13.63
C TYR A 136 -18.03 -12.32 13.26
N ALA A 137 -18.04 -11.36 14.17
CA ALA A 137 -18.22 -9.96 13.83
C ALA A 137 -16.94 -9.44 13.20
N THR A 138 -17.02 -8.76 12.06
CA THR A 138 -15.85 -8.41 11.26
C THR A 138 -15.76 -6.90 11.01
N ALA A 139 -14.58 -6.30 11.22
CA ALA A 139 -14.34 -4.88 10.96
C ALA A 139 -13.04 -4.64 10.20
N ASN A 140 -13.09 -3.73 9.21
CA ASN A 140 -11.94 -3.19 8.51
C ASN A 140 -11.82 -1.69 8.81
N TYR A 141 -10.75 -1.29 9.47
CA TYR A 141 -10.51 0.10 9.79
C TYR A 141 -9.16 0.57 9.27
N GLY A 142 -9.18 1.57 8.38
CA GLY A 142 -8.00 2.19 7.80
C GLY A 142 -7.85 1.99 6.30
N LYS A 143 -6.64 1.69 5.82
CA LYS A 143 -6.29 1.63 4.40
C LYS A 143 -6.59 0.25 3.79
N ALA A 144 -7.78 0.02 3.29
CA ALA A 144 -8.09 -1.23 2.56
C ALA A 144 -7.34 -1.33 1.22
N HIS A 145 -7.27 -0.27 0.45
CA HIS A 145 -6.53 -0.10 -0.82
C HIS A 145 -6.77 -1.19 -1.88
N LEU A 146 -7.98 -1.77 -1.94
CA LEU A 146 -8.37 -2.81 -2.92
C LEU A 146 -9.43 -2.35 -3.92
N ARG A 147 -9.77 -1.05 -3.91
CA ARG A 147 -10.76 -0.38 -4.80
C ARG A 147 -12.16 -0.96 -4.80
N VAL A 148 -12.48 -1.77 -3.82
CA VAL A 148 -13.82 -2.26 -3.52
C VAL A 148 -14.16 -1.89 -2.08
N ASP A 149 -15.45 -1.74 -1.77
CA ASP A 149 -15.90 -1.47 -0.40
C ASP A 149 -15.63 -2.74 0.44
N PRO A 150 -14.89 -2.67 1.57
CA PRO A 150 -14.64 -3.82 2.44
C PRO A 150 -15.90 -4.58 2.85
N LYS A 151 -17.04 -3.93 2.92
CA LYS A 151 -18.33 -4.58 3.20
C LYS A 151 -18.76 -5.56 2.12
N THR A 152 -18.24 -5.43 0.89
CA THR A 152 -18.57 -6.35 -0.22
C THR A 152 -17.71 -7.61 -0.22
N TYR A 153 -16.64 -7.64 0.59
CA TYR A 153 -15.76 -8.79 0.73
C TYR A 153 -15.58 -9.22 2.20
N GLY A 154 -16.67 -9.21 2.95
CA GLY A 154 -16.80 -9.94 4.22
C GLY A 154 -16.81 -9.11 5.49
N PHE A 155 -16.54 -7.80 5.45
CA PHE A 155 -16.58 -6.98 6.66
C PHE A 155 -17.98 -6.43 6.95
N ASP A 156 -18.41 -6.52 8.22
CA ASP A 156 -19.68 -5.94 8.69
C ASP A 156 -19.58 -4.42 8.80
N GLU A 157 -18.45 -3.94 9.30
CA GLU A 157 -18.13 -2.52 9.44
C GLU A 157 -16.84 -2.17 8.73
N ALA A 158 -16.80 -0.98 8.13
CA ALA A 158 -15.61 -0.48 7.47
C ALA A 158 -15.50 1.04 7.60
N ILE A 159 -14.32 1.52 7.95
CA ILE A 159 -13.93 2.92 7.89
C ILE A 159 -12.66 2.96 7.03
N THR A 160 -12.80 3.33 5.78
CA THR A 160 -11.68 3.33 4.81
C THR A 160 -11.71 4.57 3.94
N GLY A 161 -10.57 4.91 3.34
CA GLY A 161 -10.44 6.08 2.48
C GLY A 161 -8.96 6.41 2.21
N TRP A 162 -8.71 7.65 1.89
CA TRP A 162 -7.37 8.18 1.64
C TRP A 162 -7.03 9.29 2.65
N VAL A 163 -5.98 9.12 3.44
CA VAL A 163 -5.48 10.15 4.36
C VAL A 163 -4.77 11.24 3.58
N ARG A 164 -5.24 12.47 3.71
CA ARG A 164 -4.61 13.67 3.14
C ARG A 164 -3.78 14.43 4.15
N SER A 165 -4.12 14.27 5.42
CA SER A 165 -3.40 14.81 6.57
C SER A 165 -3.67 13.91 7.78
N TYR A 166 -2.66 13.70 8.63
CA TYR A 166 -2.84 13.03 9.92
C TYR A 166 -3.41 13.94 11.00
N HIS A 167 -3.35 15.26 10.78
CA HIS A 167 -4.05 16.25 11.60
C HIS A 167 -5.42 16.54 10.98
N TYR A 168 -6.42 16.72 11.84
CA TYR A 168 -7.76 17.08 11.36
C TYR A 168 -7.73 18.42 10.55
N PRO A 169 -8.37 18.49 9.38
CA PRO A 169 -9.21 17.47 8.73
C PRO A 169 -8.40 16.44 7.96
N PHE A 170 -8.72 15.14 8.17
CA PHE A 170 -7.94 13.99 7.66
C PHE A 170 -8.12 13.72 6.17
N GLY A 171 -9.29 14.02 5.62
CA GLY A 171 -9.79 13.75 4.28
C GLY A 171 -11.29 13.53 4.31
N ASN A 172 -11.97 13.71 3.19
CA ASN A 172 -13.44 13.74 3.17
C ASN A 172 -14.08 12.47 3.76
N GLU A 173 -13.59 11.29 3.35
CA GLU A 173 -14.13 10.01 3.77
C GLU A 173 -13.98 9.79 5.28
N TYR A 174 -12.82 10.11 5.81
CA TYR A 174 -12.55 9.96 7.26
C TYR A 174 -13.20 11.04 8.10
N ASN A 175 -13.32 12.28 7.59
CA ASN A 175 -14.02 13.34 8.32
C ASN A 175 -15.50 13.04 8.52
N GLU A 176 -16.12 12.27 7.61
CA GLU A 176 -17.51 11.85 7.72
C GLU A 176 -17.66 10.62 8.64
N ALA A 177 -16.67 9.72 8.64
CA ALA A 177 -16.73 8.44 9.34
C ALA A 177 -16.17 8.48 10.77
N LEU A 178 -15.20 9.35 11.05
CA LEU A 178 -14.54 9.47 12.34
C LEU A 178 -15.00 10.76 13.04
N PRO A 179 -15.65 10.69 14.20
CA PRO A 179 -15.94 11.86 15.01
C PRO A 179 -14.65 12.53 15.46
N ALA A 180 -14.32 13.70 14.89
CA ALA A 180 -13.08 14.40 15.15
C ALA A 180 -13.24 15.93 15.05
N ALA A 181 -12.32 16.67 15.67
CA ALA A 181 -12.26 18.12 15.70
C ALA A 181 -10.82 18.63 15.52
N GLU A 182 -10.64 19.94 15.49
CA GLU A 182 -9.32 20.56 15.47
C GLU A 182 -8.48 20.11 16.68
N GLY A 183 -7.24 19.68 16.40
CA GLY A 183 -6.32 19.14 17.38
C GLY A 183 -6.29 17.61 17.43
N ASP A 184 -7.29 16.92 16.86
CA ASP A 184 -7.31 15.45 16.80
C ASP A 184 -6.30 14.91 15.76
N TYR A 185 -5.76 13.72 16.08
CA TYR A 185 -4.80 13.00 15.25
C TYR A 185 -5.44 11.73 14.67
N TYR A 186 -5.21 11.46 13.38
CA TYR A 186 -5.90 10.38 12.64
C TYR A 186 -5.73 9.01 13.28
N THR A 187 -4.48 8.63 13.64
CA THR A 187 -4.16 7.32 14.22
C THR A 187 -4.94 7.09 15.52
N ASP A 188 -5.07 8.12 16.37
CA ASP A 188 -5.81 8.05 17.62
C ASP A 188 -7.32 7.85 17.37
N LYS A 189 -7.89 8.57 16.40
CA LYS A 189 -9.32 8.48 16.07
C LYS A 189 -9.69 7.14 15.44
N LEU A 190 -8.79 6.59 14.60
CA LEU A 190 -8.98 5.25 14.03
C LEU A 190 -8.93 4.18 15.14
N THR A 191 -8.03 4.36 16.12
CA THR A 191 -7.93 3.51 17.29
C THR A 191 -9.20 3.56 18.13
N ASP A 192 -9.77 4.77 18.35
CA ASP A 192 -11.04 4.94 19.08
C ASP A 192 -12.17 4.11 18.45
N ALA A 193 -12.26 4.11 17.12
CA ALA A 193 -13.25 3.31 16.40
C ALA A 193 -13.05 1.80 16.60
N ALA A 194 -11.80 1.32 16.59
CA ALA A 194 -11.48 -0.08 16.84
C ALA A 194 -11.83 -0.48 18.29
N LEU A 195 -11.54 0.37 19.27
CA LEU A 195 -11.88 0.14 20.69
C LEU A 195 -13.39 0.06 20.92
N ASP A 196 -14.17 0.95 20.27
CA ASP A 196 -15.63 0.93 20.32
C ASP A 196 -16.20 -0.36 19.71
N PHE A 197 -15.65 -0.83 18.58
CA PHE A 197 -16.05 -2.10 17.98
C PHE A 197 -15.76 -3.29 18.89
N ILE A 198 -14.58 -3.36 19.50
CA ILE A 198 -14.19 -4.42 20.44
C ILE A 198 -15.17 -4.45 21.63
N GLU A 199 -15.49 -3.30 22.21
CA GLU A 199 -16.41 -3.21 23.36
C GLU A 199 -17.83 -3.64 23.00
N ARG A 200 -18.35 -3.23 21.85
CA ARG A 200 -19.69 -3.63 21.37
C ARG A 200 -19.81 -5.11 21.06
N ASN A 201 -18.72 -5.76 20.67
CA ASN A 201 -18.70 -7.16 20.25
C ASN A 201 -18.05 -8.10 21.28
N ARG A 202 -17.80 -7.65 22.52
CA ARG A 202 -17.09 -8.40 23.56
C ARG A 202 -17.69 -9.77 23.92
N ASP A 203 -18.97 -9.99 23.63
CA ASP A 203 -19.72 -11.20 24.00
C ASP A 203 -19.79 -12.23 22.84
N GLN A 204 -19.15 -11.95 21.68
CA GLN A 204 -19.06 -12.83 20.52
C GLN A 204 -17.66 -12.80 19.92
N PRO A 205 -17.24 -13.81 19.14
CA PRO A 205 -15.96 -13.76 18.47
C PRO A 205 -15.91 -12.62 17.44
N PHE A 206 -14.78 -11.93 17.36
CA PHE A 206 -14.59 -10.84 16.42
C PHE A 206 -13.24 -10.91 15.72
N PHE A 207 -13.22 -10.36 14.52
CA PHE A 207 -12.05 -10.12 13.69
C PHE A 207 -11.94 -8.62 13.39
N VAL A 208 -10.91 -7.97 13.92
CA VAL A 208 -10.56 -6.59 13.57
C VAL A 208 -9.34 -6.59 12.68
N HIS A 209 -9.52 -6.19 11.43
CA HIS A 209 -8.43 -5.90 10.51
C HIS A 209 -8.15 -4.40 10.60
N LEU A 210 -7.21 -4.02 11.47
CA LEU A 210 -6.83 -2.64 11.70
C LEU A 210 -5.62 -2.30 10.82
N GLU A 211 -5.89 -1.57 9.76
CA GLU A 211 -4.94 -1.20 8.72
C GLU A 211 -4.56 0.27 8.87
N HIS A 212 -3.63 0.55 9.80
CA HIS A 212 -3.16 1.92 9.98
C HIS A 212 -2.55 2.45 8.67
N PHE A 213 -2.98 3.66 8.27
CA PHE A 213 -2.36 4.38 7.17
C PHE A 213 -0.96 4.89 7.56
N ALA A 214 -0.72 5.11 8.87
CA ALA A 214 0.62 5.34 9.40
C ALA A 214 1.47 4.06 9.15
N VAL A 215 2.73 4.17 8.75
CA VAL A 215 3.55 5.38 8.75
C VAL A 215 3.78 5.92 7.31
N HIS A 216 2.85 5.69 6.39
CA HIS A 216 2.89 6.15 4.99
C HIS A 216 2.81 7.68 4.92
N ASP A 217 3.37 8.28 3.86
CA ASP A 217 3.23 9.73 3.62
C ASP A 217 1.75 10.18 3.44
N PRO A 218 1.39 11.42 3.83
CA PRO A 218 2.27 12.53 4.25
C PRO A 218 2.94 12.26 5.60
N ILE A 219 4.25 12.51 5.72
CA ILE A 219 4.97 12.32 6.98
C ILE A 219 4.65 13.48 7.91
N GLN A 220 3.82 13.22 8.92
CA GLN A 220 3.27 14.21 9.85
C GLN A 220 3.07 13.55 11.21
N GLY A 221 4.02 13.72 12.11
CA GLY A 221 3.96 13.19 13.45
C GLY A 221 2.98 13.93 14.36
N ARG A 222 2.56 13.28 15.44
CA ARG A 222 1.78 13.93 16.49
C ARG A 222 2.67 14.95 17.23
N PRO A 223 2.24 16.21 17.43
CA PRO A 223 3.12 17.31 17.83
C PRO A 223 3.87 17.08 19.15
N ASP A 224 3.23 16.45 20.15
CA ASP A 224 3.84 16.12 21.44
C ASP A 224 4.97 15.10 21.29
N LEU A 225 4.79 14.11 20.43
CA LEU A 225 5.78 13.08 20.12
C LEU A 225 6.92 13.63 19.26
N VAL A 226 6.61 14.46 18.26
CA VAL A 226 7.62 15.15 17.45
C VAL A 226 8.55 15.98 18.35
N GLU A 227 8.01 16.72 19.32
CA GLU A 227 8.80 17.48 20.27
C GLU A 227 9.63 16.58 21.21
N LYS A 228 9.11 15.41 21.59
CA LYS A 228 9.88 14.39 22.33
C LYS A 228 11.08 13.92 21.52
N TYR A 229 10.88 13.56 20.25
CA TYR A 229 11.95 13.06 19.38
C TYR A 229 12.95 14.14 18.98
N ARG A 230 12.53 15.40 18.87
CA ARG A 230 13.45 16.52 18.65
C ARG A 230 14.44 16.63 19.81
N ARG A 231 13.95 16.58 21.05
CA ARG A 231 14.82 16.58 22.25
C ARG A 231 15.70 15.36 22.35
N LYS A 232 15.19 14.17 21.96
CA LYS A 232 15.98 12.94 21.91
C LYS A 232 17.12 13.08 20.91
N LEU A 233 16.83 13.52 19.69
CA LEU A 233 17.81 13.69 18.62
C LEU A 233 18.92 14.69 19.03
N GLU A 234 18.56 15.82 19.65
CA GLU A 234 19.52 16.80 20.17
C GLU A 234 20.45 16.23 21.26
N ALA A 235 19.98 15.26 22.03
CA ALA A 235 20.73 14.62 23.10
C ALA A 235 21.57 13.43 22.62
N MET A 236 21.32 12.89 21.44
CA MET A 236 22.06 11.75 20.89
C MET A 236 23.43 12.16 20.35
N PRO A 237 24.41 11.24 20.37
CA PRO A 237 25.66 11.44 19.63
C PRO A 237 25.38 11.61 18.13
N GLU A 238 26.23 12.43 17.46
CA GLU A 238 26.15 12.56 16.01
C GLU A 238 26.26 11.21 15.31
N MET A 239 25.28 10.86 14.50
CA MET A 239 25.27 9.62 13.73
C MET A 239 26.32 9.69 12.62
N GLN A 240 27.17 8.68 12.56
CA GLN A 240 28.24 8.61 11.56
C GLN A 240 27.71 8.19 10.17
N GLY A 241 28.50 8.47 9.14
CA GLY A 241 28.19 8.15 7.76
C GLY A 241 27.33 9.20 7.03
N PRO A 242 27.03 8.99 5.75
CA PRO A 242 26.22 9.90 4.95
C PRO A 242 24.76 9.85 5.38
N ASP A 243 24.03 10.95 5.19
CA ASP A 243 22.59 10.99 5.43
C ASP A 243 21.81 10.23 4.35
N PHE A 244 22.33 10.27 3.12
CA PHE A 244 21.76 9.62 1.95
C PHE A 244 22.84 8.99 1.08
N ILE A 245 22.49 7.89 0.39
CA ILE A 245 23.26 7.33 -0.73
C ILE A 245 22.37 7.30 -1.97
N LEU A 246 22.97 7.10 -3.14
CA LEU A 246 22.26 6.83 -4.38
C LEU A 246 22.20 5.34 -4.63
N GLU A 247 21.02 4.83 -4.93
CA GLU A 247 20.80 3.46 -5.42
C GLU A 247 20.36 3.54 -6.87
N ALA A 248 21.04 2.78 -7.74
CA ALA A 248 20.70 2.67 -9.16
C ALA A 248 19.89 1.39 -9.42
N ASN A 249 19.30 1.32 -10.61
CA ASN A 249 18.63 0.12 -11.04
C ASN A 249 19.64 -1.01 -11.29
N PRO A 250 19.43 -2.20 -10.68
CA PRO A 250 20.39 -3.30 -10.73
C PRO A 250 20.64 -3.89 -12.10
N ASP A 251 19.73 -3.72 -13.06
CA ASP A 251 19.89 -4.19 -14.44
C ASP A 251 20.63 -3.19 -15.35
N GLY A 252 21.08 -2.07 -14.79
CA GLY A 252 21.94 -1.10 -15.41
C GLY A 252 23.44 -1.39 -15.19
N PRO A 253 24.33 -0.51 -15.66
CA PRO A 253 25.75 -0.60 -15.37
C PRO A 253 26.00 -0.40 -13.87
N ALA A 254 26.95 -1.16 -13.30
CA ALA A 254 27.41 -0.93 -11.93
C ALA A 254 28.21 0.39 -11.89
N LEU A 255 27.66 1.39 -11.21
CA LEU A 255 28.23 2.72 -11.06
C LEU A 255 28.63 2.96 -9.60
N SER A 256 29.76 3.64 -9.40
CA SER A 256 30.18 4.14 -8.09
C SER A 256 29.28 5.28 -7.60
N GLN A 257 29.28 5.56 -6.30
CA GLN A 257 28.57 6.71 -5.75
C GLN A 257 28.98 8.04 -6.41
N GLU A 258 30.27 8.21 -6.76
CA GLU A 258 30.75 9.41 -7.45
C GLU A 258 30.17 9.53 -8.87
N GLU A 259 30.08 8.41 -9.61
CA GLU A 259 29.47 8.37 -10.94
C GLU A 259 27.96 8.62 -10.88
N LEU A 260 27.28 8.07 -9.86
CA LEU A 260 25.85 8.30 -9.62
C LEU A 260 25.57 9.78 -9.27
N ILE A 261 26.41 10.41 -8.42
CA ILE A 261 26.29 11.82 -8.08
C ILE A 261 26.50 12.68 -9.34
N ALA A 262 27.51 12.37 -10.15
CA ALA A 262 27.77 13.11 -11.40
C ALA A 262 26.58 13.00 -12.37
N LEU A 263 25.93 11.83 -12.45
CA LEU A 263 24.69 11.66 -13.21
C LEU A 263 23.54 12.54 -12.69
N MET A 264 23.42 12.69 -11.37
CA MET A 264 22.35 13.52 -10.77
C MET A 264 22.60 15.02 -10.94
N GLU A 265 23.84 15.44 -11.19
CA GLU A 265 24.23 16.81 -11.46
C GLU A 265 24.14 17.19 -12.95
N ASP A 266 24.01 16.19 -13.84
CA ASP A 266 23.84 16.40 -15.27
C ASP A 266 22.44 16.94 -15.56
N ASP A 267 22.34 18.04 -16.32
CA ASP A 267 21.08 18.62 -16.78
C ASP A 267 20.33 17.73 -17.80
N ASP A 268 20.95 16.66 -18.29
CA ASP A 268 20.31 15.70 -19.18
C ASP A 268 19.31 14.81 -18.42
N GLN A 269 18.05 15.27 -18.38
CA GLN A 269 16.95 14.51 -17.78
C GLN A 269 16.81 13.07 -18.33
N ARG A 270 17.32 12.80 -19.55
CA ARG A 270 17.27 11.47 -20.15
C ARG A 270 18.28 10.54 -19.49
N ALA A 271 19.49 11.01 -19.20
CA ALA A 271 20.49 10.23 -18.47
C ALA A 271 20.00 9.82 -17.09
N HIS A 272 19.30 10.72 -16.38
CA HIS A 272 18.66 10.42 -15.08
C HIS A 272 17.57 9.37 -15.20
N GLN A 273 16.78 9.39 -16.28
CA GLN A 273 15.68 8.47 -16.52
C GLN A 273 16.18 7.09 -16.90
N ASP A 274 17.27 7.02 -17.69
CA ASP A 274 17.87 5.77 -18.14
C ASP A 274 18.64 5.08 -17.00
N ALA A 275 19.30 5.85 -16.13
CA ALA A 275 20.04 5.33 -14.97
C ALA A 275 19.16 4.90 -13.80
N ARG A 276 17.92 5.41 -13.73
CA ARG A 276 16.92 5.07 -12.68
C ARG A 276 17.50 5.16 -11.27
N VAL A 277 18.17 6.29 -10.99
CA VAL A 277 18.86 6.54 -9.73
C VAL A 277 17.92 7.18 -8.72
N TRP A 278 18.01 6.74 -7.46
CA TRP A 278 17.18 7.25 -6.37
C TRP A 278 17.95 7.46 -5.08
N TRP A 279 17.61 8.49 -4.33
CA TRP A 279 18.17 8.73 -3.00
C TRP A 279 17.54 7.84 -1.96
N VAL A 280 18.37 7.17 -1.16
CA VAL A 280 17.99 6.28 -0.06
C VAL A 280 18.58 6.81 1.24
N LYS A 281 17.71 7.07 2.21
CA LYS A 281 18.07 7.58 3.55
C LYS A 281 18.86 6.52 4.32
N GLN A 282 19.94 6.96 5.01
CA GLN A 282 20.86 6.07 5.72
C GLN A 282 20.76 6.20 7.24
N LYS A 283 20.00 7.17 7.75
CA LYS A 283 19.87 7.42 9.19
C LYS A 283 18.43 7.33 9.67
N GLN A 284 18.24 6.83 10.88
CA GLN A 284 16.97 6.87 11.61
C GLN A 284 16.98 8.14 12.47
N ASP A 285 16.55 9.25 11.93
CA ASP A 285 16.69 10.57 12.55
C ASP A 285 15.52 11.53 12.22
N ASN A 286 14.47 11.01 11.56
CA ASN A 286 13.29 11.79 11.22
C ASN A 286 12.32 11.84 12.40
N VAL A 287 12.19 13.02 13.01
CA VAL A 287 11.35 13.21 14.20
C VAL A 287 9.85 13.14 13.91
N GLU A 288 9.43 13.53 12.70
CA GLU A 288 8.04 13.42 12.27
C GLU A 288 7.62 11.95 12.09
N PHE A 289 8.45 11.16 11.40
CA PHE A 289 8.22 9.73 11.23
C PHE A 289 8.23 8.99 12.57
N ALA A 290 9.17 9.31 13.44
CA ALA A 290 9.24 8.73 14.79
C ALA A 290 7.97 9.03 15.60
N GLY A 291 7.44 10.25 15.49
CA GLY A 291 6.17 10.64 16.13
C GLY A 291 4.97 9.89 15.55
N MET A 292 4.93 9.60 14.24
CA MET A 292 3.88 8.76 13.63
C MET A 292 3.97 7.32 14.15
N LEU A 293 5.18 6.77 14.21
CA LEU A 293 5.40 5.39 14.63
C LEU A 293 5.03 5.19 16.11
N GLU A 294 5.44 6.10 16.99
CA GLU A 294 5.07 6.00 18.40
C GLU A 294 3.57 6.16 18.62
N ALA A 295 2.87 7.03 17.88
CA ALA A 295 1.40 7.11 17.94
C ALA A 295 0.74 5.77 17.49
N THR A 296 1.37 5.06 16.56
CA THR A 296 0.93 3.71 16.13
C THR A 296 1.22 2.66 17.19
N ASP A 297 2.33 2.75 17.88
CA ASP A 297 2.68 1.91 19.04
C ASP A 297 1.68 2.12 20.19
N GLU A 298 1.36 3.37 20.52
CA GLU A 298 0.35 3.70 21.51
C GLU A 298 -1.04 3.14 21.17
N SER A 299 -1.39 3.10 19.86
CA SER A 299 -2.62 2.45 19.39
C SER A 299 -2.69 0.98 19.80
N LEU A 300 -1.62 0.22 19.55
CA LEU A 300 -1.52 -1.18 19.98
C LEU A 300 -1.59 -1.31 21.50
N GLY A 301 -0.92 -0.43 22.24
CA GLY A 301 -0.97 -0.38 23.69
C GLY A 301 -2.40 -0.21 24.22
N ARG A 302 -3.16 0.76 23.67
CA ARG A 302 -4.54 1.03 24.01
C ARG A 302 -5.47 -0.15 23.71
N ILE A 303 -5.28 -0.83 22.58
CA ILE A 303 -6.05 -2.03 22.21
C ILE A 303 -5.80 -3.14 23.24
N ARG A 304 -4.55 -3.43 23.58
CA ARG A 304 -4.20 -4.46 24.57
C ARG A 304 -4.75 -4.13 25.96
N GLU A 305 -4.72 -2.86 26.36
CA GLU A 305 -5.31 -2.41 27.60
C GLU A 305 -6.83 -2.63 27.62
N LYS A 306 -7.53 -2.28 26.55
CA LYS A 306 -8.99 -2.53 26.40
C LYS A 306 -9.32 -4.02 26.47
N LEU A 307 -8.56 -4.87 25.80
CA LEU A 307 -8.74 -6.33 25.85
C LEU A 307 -8.58 -6.85 27.29
N ARG A 308 -7.62 -6.31 28.04
CA ARG A 308 -7.38 -6.63 29.45
C ARG A 308 -8.51 -6.17 30.37
N GLU A 309 -8.97 -4.93 30.18
CA GLU A 309 -10.14 -4.38 30.91
C GLU A 309 -11.41 -5.22 30.71
N LEU A 310 -11.62 -5.75 29.51
CA LEU A 310 -12.77 -6.57 29.16
C LEU A 310 -12.58 -8.07 29.50
N GLY A 311 -11.40 -8.47 30.00
CA GLY A 311 -11.06 -9.87 30.26
C GLY A 311 -10.97 -10.73 29.00
N LEU A 312 -10.58 -10.15 27.85
CA LEU A 312 -10.51 -10.78 26.55
C LEU A 312 -9.06 -11.09 26.10
N GLU A 313 -8.03 -10.58 26.79
CA GLU A 313 -6.62 -10.69 26.36
C GLU A 313 -6.22 -12.15 26.17
N GLU A 314 -6.56 -13.04 27.11
CA GLU A 314 -6.25 -14.48 27.06
C GLU A 314 -7.04 -15.25 25.99
N ASN A 315 -8.02 -14.63 25.34
CA ASN A 315 -8.83 -15.21 24.26
C ASN A 315 -8.72 -14.40 22.96
N THR A 316 -7.65 -13.66 22.78
CA THR A 316 -7.45 -12.83 21.58
C THR A 316 -6.08 -13.09 20.97
N ILE A 317 -6.06 -13.49 19.70
CA ILE A 317 -4.87 -13.62 18.88
C ILE A 317 -4.51 -12.22 18.35
N ILE A 318 -3.25 -11.81 18.49
CA ILE A 318 -2.77 -10.55 17.93
C ILE A 318 -1.67 -10.87 16.92
N VAL A 319 -1.86 -10.43 15.68
CA VAL A 319 -0.86 -10.44 14.61
C VAL A 319 -0.47 -9.00 14.32
N PHE A 320 0.80 -8.67 14.49
CA PHE A 320 1.38 -7.38 14.14
C PHE A 320 2.32 -7.54 12.95
N THR A 321 2.07 -6.80 11.86
CA THR A 321 2.92 -6.85 10.66
C THR A 321 2.79 -5.58 9.81
N ALA A 322 3.52 -5.52 8.67
CA ALA A 322 3.42 -4.46 7.68
C ALA A 322 3.06 -5.04 6.29
N ASP A 323 2.57 -4.18 5.40
CA ASP A 323 2.14 -4.58 4.06
C ASP A 323 3.30 -4.63 3.05
N ASN A 324 4.35 -3.84 3.25
CA ASN A 324 5.62 -3.88 2.50
C ASN A 324 6.74 -3.25 3.33
N GLY A 325 7.96 -3.29 2.82
CA GLY A 325 9.11 -2.72 3.49
C GLY A 325 9.08 -1.19 3.62
N GLY A 326 9.97 -0.65 4.44
CA GLY A 326 9.96 0.74 4.86
C GLY A 326 10.36 1.76 3.79
N MET A 327 9.97 3.01 4.01
CA MET A 327 10.17 4.15 3.11
C MET A 327 11.54 4.83 3.32
N ALA A 328 12.64 4.12 3.10
CA ALA A 328 13.96 4.78 3.09
C ALA A 328 14.18 5.66 1.85
N ALA A 329 13.37 5.50 0.82
CA ALA A 329 13.32 6.35 -0.37
C ALA A 329 11.98 7.10 -0.43
N SER A 330 11.99 8.30 -1.00
CA SER A 330 10.76 9.09 -1.12
C SER A 330 9.83 8.53 -2.19
N ASN A 331 8.53 8.52 -1.93
CA ASN A 331 7.51 8.12 -2.91
C ASN A 331 7.39 9.08 -4.10
N GLN A 332 7.76 10.36 -3.93
CA GLN A 332 7.44 11.40 -4.90
C GLN A 332 8.57 12.38 -5.19
N TYR A 333 9.62 12.41 -4.35
CA TYR A 333 10.66 13.43 -4.43
C TYR A 333 12.04 12.84 -4.70
N ARG A 334 12.82 13.49 -5.58
CA ARG A 334 14.09 12.95 -6.11
C ARG A 334 15.33 13.72 -5.70
N GLY A 335 15.20 14.84 -5.03
CA GLY A 335 16.34 15.69 -4.67
C GLY A 335 16.62 15.69 -3.17
N ILE A 336 17.84 16.07 -2.79
CA ILE A 336 18.24 16.28 -1.38
C ILE A 336 18.75 17.70 -1.12
N GLY A 337 18.64 18.61 -2.09
CA GLY A 337 19.12 19.98 -1.99
C GLY A 337 18.20 20.95 -1.21
N HIS A 338 17.54 20.46 -0.14
CA HIS A 338 16.61 21.23 0.70
C HIS A 338 17.02 21.17 2.18
N ASP A 339 16.37 22.01 2.97
CA ASP A 339 16.54 21.97 4.43
C ASP A 339 15.99 20.67 5.05
N ARG A 340 16.33 20.46 6.28
CA ARG A 340 15.98 19.25 7.04
C ARG A 340 14.48 19.05 7.14
N GLU A 341 13.71 20.08 7.41
CA GLU A 341 12.26 20.01 7.58
C GLU A 341 11.57 19.53 6.29
N PHE A 342 11.99 20.07 5.16
CA PHE A 342 11.49 19.62 3.87
C PHE A 342 11.85 18.15 3.61
N LEU A 343 13.12 17.75 3.85
CA LEU A 343 13.56 16.37 3.62
C LEU A 343 12.84 15.39 4.53
N ASP A 344 12.61 15.72 5.79
CA ASP A 344 11.86 14.91 6.74
C ASP A 344 10.38 14.75 6.33
N SER A 345 9.81 15.70 5.59
CA SER A 345 8.47 15.53 4.98
C SER A 345 8.44 14.59 3.78
N LYS A 346 9.60 14.15 3.25
CA LYS A 346 9.74 13.34 2.02
C LYS A 346 10.38 11.98 2.23
N PHE A 347 11.29 11.85 3.19
CA PHE A 347 12.05 10.63 3.46
C PHE A 347 11.79 10.18 4.89
N ALA A 348 11.27 8.99 5.07
CA ALA A 348 10.86 8.50 6.37
C ALA A 348 12.05 8.10 7.24
N SER A 349 12.65 6.94 6.98
CA SER A 349 13.61 6.30 7.86
C SER A 349 14.65 5.49 7.06
N SER A 350 15.62 4.90 7.74
CA SER A 350 16.61 3.99 7.17
C SER A 350 16.23 2.54 7.41
N ASN A 351 16.37 1.69 6.39
CA ASN A 351 16.15 0.25 6.50
C ASN A 351 17.42 -0.54 6.86
N LEU A 352 18.57 0.13 7.05
CA LEU A 352 19.84 -0.57 7.28
C LEU A 352 19.77 -1.62 8.41
N PRO A 353 20.42 -2.79 8.23
CA PRO A 353 21.33 -3.16 7.14
C PRO A 353 20.64 -3.65 5.87
N LEU A 354 19.30 -3.70 5.81
CA LEU A 354 18.54 -4.18 4.65
C LEU A 354 18.69 -3.21 3.48
N ARG A 355 19.07 -3.73 2.30
CA ARG A 355 19.24 -2.92 1.10
C ARG A 355 17.90 -2.45 0.53
N GLY A 356 17.87 -1.26 -0.03
CA GLY A 356 16.73 -0.70 -0.72
C GLY A 356 15.58 -0.27 0.22
N ALA A 357 14.40 -0.19 -0.33
CA ALA A 357 13.20 0.31 0.33
C ALA A 357 11.95 -0.20 -0.37
N LYS A 358 10.77 0.24 0.06
CA LYS A 358 9.52 0.12 -0.70
C LYS A 358 9.78 0.37 -2.20
N GLY A 359 9.30 -0.51 -3.05
CA GLY A 359 9.47 -0.41 -4.50
C GLY A 359 10.66 -1.16 -5.08
N TRP A 360 11.47 -1.84 -4.26
CA TRP A 360 12.55 -2.73 -4.69
C TRP A 360 12.35 -4.17 -4.25
N ASN A 361 12.84 -5.11 -5.05
CA ASN A 361 12.87 -6.54 -4.69
C ASN A 361 13.98 -6.91 -3.70
N TYR A 362 14.74 -5.93 -3.20
CA TYR A 362 15.71 -6.15 -2.13
C TYR A 362 15.02 -6.33 -0.77
N GLU A 363 15.79 -6.82 0.21
CA GLU A 363 15.28 -7.10 1.56
C GLU A 363 14.58 -5.90 2.20
N GLY A 364 15.09 -4.68 2.00
CA GLY A 364 14.46 -3.46 2.53
C GLY A 364 13.07 -3.15 1.96
N GLY A 365 12.71 -3.72 0.79
CA GLY A 365 11.38 -3.57 0.19
C GLY A 365 10.42 -4.72 0.51
N LEU A 366 10.95 -5.89 0.86
CA LEU A 366 10.16 -7.12 1.00
C LEU A 366 10.08 -7.64 2.42
N ARG A 367 11.15 -7.51 3.23
CA ARG A 367 11.20 -8.00 4.62
C ARG A 367 10.42 -7.05 5.53
N VAL A 368 9.47 -7.61 6.28
CA VAL A 368 8.56 -6.88 7.17
C VAL A 368 8.68 -7.39 8.61
N PRO A 369 8.29 -6.60 9.61
CA PRO A 369 8.15 -7.11 10.96
C PRO A 369 6.98 -8.10 11.02
N LEU A 370 7.11 -9.14 11.84
CA LEU A 370 6.01 -10.02 12.22
C LEU A 370 6.16 -10.43 13.67
N ILE A 371 5.13 -10.13 14.45
CA ILE A 371 5.00 -10.58 15.83
C ILE A 371 3.63 -11.21 15.98
N VAL A 372 3.58 -12.43 16.53
CA VAL A 372 2.33 -13.13 16.79
C VAL A 372 2.23 -13.47 18.27
N HIS A 373 1.15 -13.04 18.89
CA HIS A 373 0.77 -13.47 20.22
C HIS A 373 -0.46 -14.37 20.12
N TRP A 374 -0.26 -15.65 20.40
CA TRP A 374 -1.31 -16.68 20.47
C TRP A 374 -1.41 -17.18 21.91
N PRO A 375 -2.35 -16.69 22.71
CA PRO A 375 -2.41 -16.96 24.12
C PRO A 375 -2.38 -18.44 24.48
N GLY A 376 -1.46 -18.81 25.37
CA GLY A 376 -1.29 -20.20 25.83
C GLY A 376 -0.60 -21.15 24.85
N LEU A 377 -0.20 -20.69 23.67
CA LEU A 377 0.46 -21.51 22.64
C LEU A 377 1.81 -20.97 22.18
N THR A 378 1.94 -19.67 21.89
CA THR A 378 3.24 -19.08 21.62
C THR A 378 4.07 -18.99 22.90
N GLU A 379 5.32 -19.44 22.85
CA GLU A 379 6.24 -19.29 23.98
C GLU A 379 6.65 -17.80 24.09
N PRO A 380 6.44 -17.17 25.26
CA PRO A 380 6.80 -15.77 25.45
C PRO A 380 8.29 -15.50 25.21
N ASN A 381 8.59 -14.35 24.61
CA ASN A 381 9.95 -13.87 24.31
C ASN A 381 10.75 -14.86 23.43
N SER A 382 10.04 -15.56 22.54
CA SER A 382 10.65 -16.47 21.58
C SER A 382 10.89 -15.80 20.23
N THR A 383 11.82 -16.34 19.45
CA THR A 383 12.14 -15.91 18.09
C THR A 383 12.14 -17.12 17.16
N SER A 384 11.55 -16.95 15.99
CA SER A 384 11.53 -17.96 14.93
C SER A 384 12.30 -17.46 13.70
N ASP A 385 13.16 -18.33 13.16
CA ASP A 385 13.84 -18.12 11.87
C ASP A 385 13.03 -18.65 10.69
N ALA A 386 11.83 -19.15 10.92
CA ALA A 386 10.93 -19.64 9.88
C ALA A 386 10.65 -18.54 8.84
N VAL A 387 10.72 -18.93 7.55
CA VAL A 387 10.31 -18.06 6.45
C VAL A 387 8.79 -18.04 6.39
N VAL A 388 8.20 -16.86 6.46
CA VAL A 388 6.75 -16.64 6.40
C VAL A 388 6.46 -15.53 5.40
N THR A 389 5.37 -15.65 4.63
CA THR A 389 4.95 -14.61 3.70
C THR A 389 3.46 -14.30 3.80
N GLY A 390 3.01 -13.21 3.16
CA GLY A 390 1.64 -12.69 3.29
C GLY A 390 0.54 -13.68 2.92
N THR A 391 0.80 -14.69 2.08
CA THR A 391 -0.16 -15.74 1.74
C THR A 391 -0.47 -16.68 2.91
N ASP A 392 0.46 -16.80 3.86
CA ASP A 392 0.43 -17.80 4.92
C ASP A 392 -0.50 -17.41 6.08
N TYR A 393 -0.87 -16.15 6.18
CA TYR A 393 -1.76 -15.68 7.26
C TYR A 393 -3.14 -16.31 7.18
N TYR A 394 -3.70 -16.46 5.98
CA TYR A 394 -5.05 -17.03 5.81
C TYR A 394 -5.17 -18.45 6.39
N PRO A 395 -4.40 -19.46 5.94
CA PRO A 395 -4.49 -20.82 6.50
C PRO A 395 -4.05 -20.86 7.97
N THR A 396 -3.06 -20.06 8.38
CA THR A 396 -2.58 -20.03 9.76
C THR A 396 -3.67 -19.54 10.72
N LEU A 397 -4.36 -18.47 10.39
CA LEU A 397 -5.42 -17.93 11.24
C LEU A 397 -6.59 -18.92 11.34
N LEU A 398 -6.97 -19.61 10.25
CA LEU A 398 -7.99 -20.65 10.32
C LEU A 398 -7.57 -21.78 11.26
N GLU A 399 -6.33 -22.25 11.17
CA GLU A 399 -5.81 -23.30 12.06
C GLU A 399 -5.77 -22.83 13.52
N MET A 400 -5.27 -21.60 13.78
CA MET A 400 -5.23 -21.01 15.11
C MET A 400 -6.61 -20.91 15.77
N MET A 401 -7.64 -20.65 14.97
CA MET A 401 -9.03 -20.54 15.42
C MET A 401 -9.75 -21.90 15.45
N GLY A 402 -9.10 -22.99 15.05
CA GLY A 402 -9.71 -24.30 14.95
C GLY A 402 -10.81 -24.40 13.87
N LEU A 403 -10.73 -23.57 12.84
CA LEU A 403 -11.66 -23.55 11.72
C LEU A 403 -11.18 -24.43 10.57
N PRO A 404 -12.10 -24.94 9.73
CA PRO A 404 -11.72 -25.71 8.54
C PRO A 404 -10.88 -24.88 7.56
N ALA A 405 -9.83 -25.49 7.01
CA ALA A 405 -9.10 -24.90 5.89
C ALA A 405 -9.98 -24.77 4.64
N VAL A 406 -9.67 -23.80 3.78
CA VAL A 406 -10.31 -23.56 2.48
C VAL A 406 -9.24 -23.69 1.38
N PRO A 407 -8.74 -24.92 1.10
CA PRO A 407 -7.54 -25.15 0.28
C PRO A 407 -7.71 -24.67 -1.17
N ASP A 408 -8.94 -24.68 -1.70
CA ASP A 408 -9.22 -24.16 -3.05
C ASP A 408 -9.10 -22.64 -3.14
N GLN A 409 -9.11 -21.95 -1.98
CA GLN A 409 -8.92 -20.49 -1.90
C GLN A 409 -7.48 -20.13 -1.59
N HIS A 410 -6.93 -20.55 -0.47
CA HIS A 410 -5.58 -20.15 -0.03
C HIS A 410 -4.49 -21.09 -0.60
N VAL A 411 -4.51 -21.28 -1.92
CA VAL A 411 -3.68 -22.28 -2.64
C VAL A 411 -2.17 -22.04 -2.53
N ASP A 412 -1.75 -20.82 -2.28
CA ASP A 412 -0.33 -20.44 -2.17
C ASP A 412 0.13 -20.28 -0.72
N GLY A 413 -0.79 -20.35 0.25
CA GLY A 413 -0.50 -20.17 1.67
C GLY A 413 -0.26 -21.50 2.38
N GLU A 414 0.74 -21.53 3.26
CA GLU A 414 1.01 -22.62 4.17
C GLU A 414 0.88 -22.16 5.63
N SER A 415 0.22 -22.97 6.47
CA SER A 415 0.07 -22.63 7.88
C SER A 415 1.39 -22.74 8.63
N PHE A 416 1.82 -21.65 9.26
CA PHE A 416 2.97 -21.65 10.16
C PHE A 416 2.59 -21.82 11.65
N ALA A 417 1.41 -22.35 11.93
CA ALA A 417 0.95 -22.61 13.29
C ALA A 417 1.87 -23.60 14.05
N SER A 418 2.55 -24.52 13.36
CA SER A 418 3.59 -25.38 13.95
C SER A 418 4.80 -24.57 14.45
N ALA A 419 5.27 -23.58 13.66
CA ALA A 419 6.34 -22.69 14.10
C ALA A 419 5.94 -21.91 15.35
N LEU A 420 4.70 -21.44 15.47
CA LEU A 420 4.17 -20.76 16.64
C LEU A 420 4.15 -21.64 17.90
N LYS A 421 4.08 -22.96 17.73
CA LYS A 421 4.18 -23.95 18.81
C LYS A 421 5.63 -24.36 19.12
N GLY A 422 6.62 -23.79 18.44
CA GLY A 422 8.03 -24.19 18.56
C GLY A 422 8.37 -25.50 17.87
N GLU A 423 7.50 -25.97 16.97
CA GLU A 423 7.69 -27.19 16.18
C GLU A 423 8.43 -26.87 14.87
N ALA A 424 8.95 -27.91 14.20
CA ALA A 424 9.61 -27.73 12.91
C ALA A 424 8.62 -27.25 11.84
N TYR A 425 9.05 -26.24 11.07
CA TYR A 425 8.31 -25.70 9.96
C TYR A 425 9.28 -25.39 8.80
N ASP A 426 8.95 -25.88 7.62
CA ASP A 426 9.68 -25.61 6.39
C ASP A 426 8.66 -25.38 5.27
N ARG A 427 8.51 -24.11 4.90
CA ARG A 427 7.56 -23.69 3.87
C ARG A 427 8.04 -24.00 2.45
N GLY A 428 9.36 -24.17 2.28
CA GLY A 428 9.97 -24.14 0.95
C GLY A 428 10.12 -22.72 0.36
N PRO A 429 10.29 -22.60 -0.97
CA PRO A 429 10.59 -21.31 -1.61
C PRO A 429 9.46 -20.29 -1.49
N VAL A 430 9.84 -18.99 -1.45
CA VAL A 430 8.93 -17.85 -1.57
C VAL A 430 9.26 -17.02 -2.80
N PHE A 431 8.23 -16.42 -3.42
CA PHE A 431 8.33 -15.83 -4.73
C PHE A 431 7.76 -14.42 -4.78
N TRP A 432 8.34 -13.58 -5.66
CA TRP A 432 7.88 -12.22 -5.93
C TRP A 432 7.87 -11.95 -7.42
N HIS A 433 6.81 -11.34 -7.93
CA HIS A 433 6.67 -11.00 -9.34
C HIS A 433 6.04 -9.62 -9.48
N PHE A 434 6.81 -8.69 -10.05
CA PHE A 434 6.38 -7.32 -10.30
C PHE A 434 6.65 -6.94 -11.76
N PRO A 435 5.69 -7.20 -12.68
CA PRO A 435 5.89 -7.01 -14.11
C PRO A 435 5.69 -5.55 -14.57
N HIS A 436 6.06 -4.60 -13.72
CA HIS A 436 5.85 -3.17 -13.91
C HIS A 436 7.13 -2.39 -13.60
N TYR A 437 7.26 -1.20 -14.19
CA TYR A 437 8.24 -0.25 -13.70
C TYR A 437 7.76 0.34 -12.39
N SER A 438 8.56 0.22 -11.35
CA SER A 438 8.19 0.74 -10.04
C SER A 438 8.12 2.27 -10.03
N ASN A 439 7.12 2.83 -9.35
CA ASN A 439 7.06 4.26 -9.08
C ASN A 439 8.01 4.65 -7.94
N HIS A 440 8.28 3.71 -7.07
CA HIS A 440 9.16 3.86 -5.93
C HIS A 440 10.53 3.29 -6.31
N GLY A 441 11.57 4.10 -6.30
CA GLY A 441 12.92 3.67 -6.63
C GLY A 441 13.21 3.34 -8.10
N TYR A 442 12.25 3.46 -9.00
CA TYR A 442 12.39 3.19 -10.44
C TYR A 442 12.92 1.81 -10.82
N GLN A 443 12.76 0.82 -9.98
CA GLN A 443 13.13 -0.54 -10.34
C GLN A 443 12.46 -0.96 -11.66
N SER A 444 13.23 -1.62 -12.54
CA SER A 444 12.71 -2.30 -13.73
C SER A 444 11.74 -3.43 -13.35
N PRO A 445 10.85 -3.83 -14.29
CA PRO A 445 10.07 -5.04 -14.11
C PRO A 445 10.97 -6.22 -13.76
N GLY A 446 10.62 -6.95 -12.73
CA GLY A 446 11.44 -8.05 -12.25
C GLY A 446 10.71 -8.92 -11.23
N GLY A 447 11.44 -9.87 -10.69
CA GLY A 447 10.94 -10.72 -9.62
C GLY A 447 12.07 -11.36 -8.84
N ALA A 448 11.73 -12.13 -7.84
CA ALA A 448 12.69 -12.81 -7.01
C ALA A 448 12.16 -14.16 -6.52
N ILE A 449 13.08 -15.03 -6.15
CA ILE A 449 12.85 -16.24 -5.38
C ILE A 449 13.82 -16.29 -4.21
N ARG A 450 13.32 -16.64 -3.03
CA ARG A 450 14.15 -17.09 -1.91
C ARG A 450 13.91 -18.56 -1.67
N SER A 451 14.99 -19.35 -1.67
CA SER A 451 14.98 -20.77 -1.32
C SER A 451 16.09 -21.04 -0.32
N GLY A 452 15.75 -21.44 0.89
CA GLY A 452 16.69 -21.52 1.99
C GLY A 452 17.36 -20.18 2.27
N ASP A 453 18.70 -20.17 2.24
CA ASP A 453 19.52 -18.97 2.50
C ASP A 453 19.76 -18.13 1.24
N TYR A 454 19.52 -18.67 0.05
CA TYR A 454 19.79 -17.98 -1.19
C TYR A 454 18.58 -17.21 -1.70
N LYS A 455 18.83 -16.01 -2.22
CA LYS A 455 17.86 -15.17 -2.90
C LYS A 455 18.36 -14.80 -4.28
N LEU A 456 17.57 -15.13 -5.31
CA LEU A 456 17.82 -14.75 -6.70
C LEU A 456 16.83 -13.64 -7.11
N LEU A 457 17.36 -12.59 -7.73
CA LEU A 457 16.58 -11.56 -8.41
C LEU A 457 16.76 -11.71 -9.92
N GLU A 458 15.65 -11.58 -10.68
CA GLU A 458 15.68 -11.54 -12.16
C GLU A 458 14.97 -10.28 -12.65
N TYR A 459 15.63 -9.50 -13.50
CA TYR A 459 15.10 -8.29 -14.14
C TYR A 459 14.71 -8.60 -15.58
N TYR A 460 13.46 -8.27 -15.94
CA TYR A 460 12.85 -8.73 -17.19
C TYR A 460 13.24 -7.91 -18.42
N GLU A 461 13.81 -6.72 -18.23
CA GLU A 461 14.16 -5.82 -19.32
C GLU A 461 15.31 -6.40 -20.17
N ASN A 462 16.29 -7.00 -19.54
CA ASN A 462 17.49 -7.53 -20.20
C ASN A 462 17.93 -8.91 -19.67
N GLY A 463 17.20 -9.50 -18.74
CA GLY A 463 17.51 -10.81 -18.16
C GLY A 463 18.65 -10.80 -17.14
N THR A 464 19.05 -9.64 -16.65
CA THR A 464 20.04 -9.53 -15.56
C THR A 464 19.57 -10.28 -14.33
N VAL A 465 20.48 -11.01 -13.69
CA VAL A 465 20.25 -11.73 -12.43
C VAL A 465 21.26 -11.31 -11.38
N GLN A 466 20.84 -11.36 -10.13
CA GLN A 466 21.70 -11.22 -8.96
C GLN A 466 21.40 -12.36 -7.99
N LEU A 467 22.42 -12.88 -7.31
CA LEU A 467 22.31 -13.95 -6.32
C LEU A 467 22.94 -13.51 -5.01
N PHE A 468 22.21 -13.66 -3.90
CA PHE A 468 22.70 -13.30 -2.56
C PHE A 468 22.54 -14.47 -1.60
N ASP A 469 23.51 -14.63 -0.69
CA ASP A 469 23.44 -15.52 0.47
C ASP A 469 23.02 -14.70 1.69
N LEU A 470 21.72 -14.73 2.03
CA LEU A 470 21.15 -13.91 3.10
C LEU A 470 21.62 -14.33 4.51
N SER A 471 22.20 -15.53 4.67
CA SER A 471 22.76 -15.96 5.96
C SER A 471 24.06 -15.23 6.31
N ASN A 472 24.82 -14.80 5.28
CA ASN A 472 26.10 -14.11 5.41
C ASN A 472 26.07 -12.66 4.92
N ASP A 473 25.10 -12.30 4.07
CA ASP A 473 24.95 -10.98 3.43
C ASP A 473 23.49 -10.53 3.43
N LEU A 474 22.98 -10.24 4.62
CA LEU A 474 21.61 -9.71 4.76
C LEU A 474 21.42 -8.35 4.06
N GLY A 475 22.50 -7.63 3.82
CA GLY A 475 22.54 -6.34 3.15
C GLY A 475 22.59 -6.41 1.62
N GLU A 476 22.64 -7.61 1.02
CA GLU A 476 22.65 -7.84 -0.42
C GLU A 476 23.74 -7.02 -1.15
N GLN A 477 24.95 -7.00 -0.56
CA GLN A 477 26.09 -6.22 -1.09
C GLN A 477 26.97 -7.03 -2.05
N ASN A 478 26.97 -8.36 -1.95
CA ASN A 478 27.86 -9.25 -2.66
C ASN A 478 27.07 -10.14 -3.63
N ASP A 479 27.02 -9.74 -4.91
CA ASP A 479 26.37 -10.53 -5.95
C ASP A 479 27.21 -11.77 -6.33
N LEU A 480 26.73 -12.94 -5.93
CA LEU A 480 27.35 -14.25 -6.16
C LEU A 480 26.94 -14.90 -7.48
N SER A 481 26.19 -14.23 -8.34
CA SER A 481 25.63 -14.83 -9.57
C SER A 481 26.68 -15.39 -10.52
N LYS A 482 27.89 -14.80 -10.54
CA LYS A 482 29.02 -15.26 -11.37
C LYS A 482 29.80 -16.38 -10.71
N GLU A 483 29.78 -16.46 -9.37
CA GLU A 483 30.55 -17.45 -8.59
C GLU A 483 29.79 -18.77 -8.46
N HIS A 484 28.43 -18.72 -8.44
CA HIS A 484 27.54 -19.86 -8.28
C HIS A 484 26.52 -20.00 -9.43
N PRO A 485 26.95 -20.16 -10.70
CA PRO A 485 26.05 -20.26 -11.84
C PRO A 485 25.11 -21.48 -11.77
N GLU A 486 25.48 -22.54 -11.05
CA GLU A 486 24.64 -23.72 -10.81
C GLU A 486 23.42 -23.39 -9.92
N ILE A 487 23.62 -22.59 -8.85
CA ILE A 487 22.55 -22.13 -7.96
C ILE A 487 21.63 -21.17 -8.72
N VAL A 488 22.21 -20.26 -9.51
CA VAL A 488 21.46 -19.37 -10.41
C VAL A 488 20.54 -20.17 -11.33
N ALA A 489 21.07 -21.21 -12.00
CA ALA A 489 20.29 -22.02 -12.93
C ALA A 489 19.13 -22.74 -12.22
N GLU A 490 19.39 -23.32 -11.06
CA GLU A 490 18.40 -24.01 -10.25
C GLU A 490 17.27 -23.08 -9.78
N LEU A 491 17.61 -21.97 -9.11
CA LEU A 491 16.63 -21.02 -8.58
C LEU A 491 15.84 -20.34 -9.70
N LYS A 492 16.50 -20.01 -10.82
CA LYS A 492 15.84 -19.45 -11.98
C LYS A 492 14.83 -20.41 -12.58
N GLN A 493 15.13 -21.72 -12.65
CA GLN A 493 14.18 -22.72 -13.13
C GLN A 493 12.98 -22.81 -12.19
N GLN A 494 13.20 -22.92 -10.87
CA GLN A 494 12.11 -22.95 -9.88
C GLN A 494 11.22 -21.70 -9.99
N PHE A 495 11.83 -20.52 -10.17
CA PHE A 495 11.09 -19.27 -10.31
C PHE A 495 10.26 -19.22 -11.59
N HIS A 496 10.79 -19.73 -12.71
CA HIS A 496 10.07 -19.79 -13.98
C HIS A 496 8.91 -20.81 -13.91
N ASP A 497 9.14 -21.99 -13.33
CA ASP A 497 8.11 -23.01 -13.14
C ASP A 497 6.93 -22.48 -12.29
N TRP A 498 7.25 -21.74 -11.21
CA TRP A 498 6.23 -21.06 -10.40
C TRP A 498 5.47 -19.98 -11.18
N ARG A 499 6.16 -19.16 -12.00
CA ARG A 499 5.47 -18.15 -12.83
C ARG A 499 4.48 -18.78 -13.81
N ASP A 500 4.87 -19.93 -14.40
CA ASP A 500 4.00 -20.67 -15.31
C ASP A 500 2.80 -21.27 -14.55
N GLU A 501 3.02 -21.80 -13.34
CA GLU A 501 1.96 -22.33 -12.48
C GLU A 501 0.90 -21.30 -12.10
N VAL A 502 1.33 -20.07 -11.75
CA VAL A 502 0.41 -19.01 -11.33
C VAL A 502 -0.15 -18.19 -12.51
N ASP A 503 0.18 -18.54 -13.76
CA ASP A 503 -0.18 -17.81 -15.00
C ASP A 503 0.26 -16.33 -14.93
N ALA A 504 1.48 -16.08 -14.42
CA ALA A 504 2.01 -14.74 -14.18
C ALA A 504 2.10 -13.92 -15.48
N LYS A 505 1.47 -12.76 -15.53
CA LYS A 505 1.45 -11.89 -16.71
C LYS A 505 2.77 -11.14 -16.85
N MET A 506 3.51 -11.44 -17.91
CA MET A 506 4.84 -10.86 -18.17
C MET A 506 4.75 -9.49 -18.87
N PRO A 507 5.72 -8.59 -18.65
CA PRO A 507 5.88 -7.40 -19.46
C PRO A 507 6.33 -7.80 -20.86
N TYR A 508 6.07 -6.96 -21.87
CA TYR A 508 6.39 -7.27 -23.28
C TYR A 508 6.98 -6.07 -24.02
N PRO A 509 7.83 -6.30 -25.07
CA PRO A 509 8.52 -5.22 -25.79
C PRO A 509 7.57 -4.24 -26.49
N LYS A 510 7.82 -2.93 -26.38
CA LYS A 510 7.04 -1.88 -27.06
C LYS A 510 7.18 -1.90 -28.59
N THR A 511 8.22 -2.53 -29.13
CA THR A 511 8.41 -2.72 -30.57
C THR A 511 7.64 -3.91 -31.14
N ALA A 512 7.07 -4.75 -30.29
CA ALA A 512 6.24 -5.85 -30.73
C ALA A 512 4.87 -5.32 -31.14
N THR A 513 4.56 -5.33 -32.45
CA THR A 513 3.20 -5.17 -32.95
C THR A 513 2.35 -6.38 -32.60
N SER A 514 2.13 -6.61 -31.33
CA SER A 514 1.21 -7.65 -30.86
C SER A 514 -0.17 -7.02 -30.72
N GLN A 515 -1.02 -7.27 -31.70
CA GLN A 515 -2.45 -7.26 -31.41
C GLN A 515 -2.68 -8.25 -30.26
N PRO A 516 -3.46 -7.89 -29.23
CA PRO A 516 -3.85 -8.85 -28.20
C PRO A 516 -4.44 -10.09 -28.86
N ALA A 517 -4.06 -11.28 -28.39
CA ALA A 517 -4.59 -12.54 -28.90
C ALA A 517 -6.12 -12.48 -28.95
N PRO A 518 -6.75 -12.92 -30.07
CA PRO A 518 -8.21 -12.90 -30.16
C PRO A 518 -8.77 -13.91 -29.15
N GLY A 519 -9.27 -13.41 -28.04
CA GLY A 519 -9.82 -14.21 -26.94
C GLY A 519 -9.68 -13.61 -25.54
N ALA A 520 -8.84 -12.61 -25.34
CA ALA A 520 -8.85 -11.86 -24.09
C ALA A 520 -10.22 -11.15 -23.96
N ARG A 521 -11.09 -11.68 -23.12
CA ARG A 521 -12.29 -10.96 -22.70
C ARG A 521 -11.80 -9.71 -21.95
N VAL A 522 -11.80 -8.60 -22.63
CA VAL A 522 -11.85 -7.30 -21.97
C VAL A 522 -13.06 -7.38 -21.05
N ALA A 523 -12.82 -7.33 -19.74
CA ALA A 523 -13.91 -7.24 -18.78
C ALA A 523 -14.82 -6.11 -19.26
N ALA A 524 -16.10 -6.38 -19.37
CA ALA A 524 -17.07 -5.38 -19.83
C ALA A 524 -16.89 -4.12 -18.98
N PRO A 525 -16.86 -2.93 -19.59
CA PRO A 525 -16.66 -1.72 -18.81
C PRO A 525 -17.76 -1.67 -17.73
N PRO A 526 -17.42 -1.31 -16.49
CA PRO A 526 -18.41 -1.22 -15.41
C PRO A 526 -19.57 -0.33 -15.86
N THR A 527 -20.77 -0.74 -15.48
CA THR A 527 -22.02 -0.02 -15.83
C THR A 527 -21.97 1.42 -15.33
N ALA A 528 -22.72 2.32 -15.93
CA ALA A 528 -22.68 3.77 -15.67
C ALA A 528 -22.84 4.16 -14.17
N GLU A 529 -23.44 3.30 -13.35
CA GLU A 529 -23.63 3.55 -11.93
C GLU A 529 -22.33 3.45 -11.08
N THR A 530 -21.34 2.66 -11.53
CA THR A 530 -20.04 2.54 -10.84
C THR A 530 -19.01 3.59 -11.26
N ARG A 531 -19.26 4.32 -12.36
CA ARG A 531 -18.31 5.32 -12.89
C ARG A 531 -18.31 6.67 -12.17
N ASN A 532 -19.27 6.93 -11.30
CA ASN A 532 -19.53 8.28 -10.76
C ASN A 532 -19.08 8.55 -9.32
N ARG A 533 -18.31 7.69 -8.70
CA ARG A 533 -17.64 8.06 -7.45
C ARG A 533 -16.26 8.60 -7.79
N GLY A 534 -16.17 9.95 -7.81
CA GLY A 534 -14.98 10.68 -8.19
C GLY A 534 -13.77 10.25 -7.35
N VAL A 535 -12.87 9.54 -7.98
CA VAL A 535 -11.47 9.55 -7.56
C VAL A 535 -11.02 11.01 -7.71
N GLY A 536 -10.63 11.67 -6.62
CA GLY A 536 -10.16 13.04 -6.66
C GLY A 536 -9.03 13.16 -7.67
N ALA A 537 -9.31 13.78 -8.81
CA ALA A 537 -8.34 13.95 -9.86
C ALA A 537 -7.15 14.74 -9.31
N VAL A 538 -5.96 14.16 -9.34
CA VAL A 538 -4.73 14.85 -8.93
C VAL A 538 -4.58 16.12 -9.75
N LEU A 539 -4.50 17.25 -9.07
CA LEU A 539 -4.28 18.57 -9.69
C LEU A 539 -2.81 18.67 -10.06
N LEU A 540 -2.48 18.58 -11.34
CA LEU A 540 -1.11 18.72 -11.84
C LEU A 540 -0.61 20.18 -11.77
N SER A 541 -1.53 21.16 -11.88
CA SER A 541 -1.23 22.57 -11.75
C SER A 541 -2.48 23.35 -11.35
N GLU A 542 -2.36 24.25 -10.37
CA GLU A 542 -3.42 25.22 -9.98
C GLU A 542 -3.40 26.49 -10.83
N ASP A 543 -2.34 26.73 -11.58
CA ASP A 543 -2.21 27.86 -12.50
C ASP A 543 -2.88 27.49 -13.83
N LEU A 544 -4.11 27.95 -14.02
CA LEU A 544 -4.90 27.60 -15.21
C LEU A 544 -4.25 28.09 -16.50
N PRO A 545 -3.75 29.31 -16.64
CA PRO A 545 -3.02 29.74 -17.84
C PRO A 545 -1.84 28.85 -18.18
N LYS A 546 -1.03 28.46 -17.22
CA LYS A 546 0.08 27.53 -17.40
C LYS A 546 -0.41 26.11 -17.76
N SER A 547 -1.50 25.69 -17.14
CA SER A 547 -2.13 24.40 -17.46
C SER A 547 -2.68 24.35 -18.89
N VAL A 548 -3.25 25.45 -19.38
CA VAL A 548 -3.74 25.56 -20.76
C VAL A 548 -2.60 25.48 -21.74
N GLU A 549 -1.47 26.18 -21.50
CA GLU A 549 -0.30 26.10 -22.39
C GLU A 549 0.31 24.70 -22.43
N LEU A 550 0.33 23.99 -21.29
CA LEU A 550 0.83 22.60 -21.22
C LEU A 550 -0.11 21.61 -21.93
N PHE A 551 -1.43 21.81 -21.81
CA PHE A 551 -2.45 20.90 -22.36
C PHE A 551 -2.68 21.11 -23.85
N ALA A 552 -2.76 22.37 -24.26
CA ALA A 552 -3.08 22.80 -25.62
C ALA A 552 -2.23 24.04 -25.99
N PRO A 553 -0.97 23.87 -26.43
CA PRO A 553 -0.07 24.98 -26.72
C PRO A 553 -0.65 26.01 -27.70
N GLY A 554 -0.47 27.28 -27.35
CA GLY A 554 -0.97 28.41 -28.11
C GLY A 554 -2.44 28.77 -27.86
N TRP A 555 -3.12 28.09 -26.91
CA TRP A 555 -4.41 28.55 -26.39
C TRP A 555 -4.18 29.45 -25.17
N THR A 556 -5.06 30.42 -25.01
CA THR A 556 -5.10 31.31 -23.83
C THR A 556 -6.44 31.15 -23.10
N VAL A 557 -6.49 31.51 -21.81
CA VAL A 557 -7.71 31.41 -21.01
C VAL A 557 -8.03 32.76 -20.35
N LYS A 558 -9.32 33.11 -20.32
CA LYS A 558 -9.86 34.30 -19.63
C LYS A 558 -11.03 33.90 -18.74
N ASP A 559 -11.34 34.79 -17.80
CA ASP A 559 -12.58 34.81 -17.01
C ASP A 559 -12.87 33.49 -16.28
N TRP A 560 -11.82 32.93 -15.70
CA TRP A 560 -11.87 31.69 -14.93
C TRP A 560 -11.83 31.97 -13.41
N GLY A 561 -12.43 31.06 -12.64
CA GLY A 561 -12.42 31.12 -11.17
C GLY A 561 -13.78 30.71 -10.62
N GLY A 562 -13.87 30.46 -9.33
CA GLY A 562 -15.12 30.10 -8.65
C GLY A 562 -14.84 29.34 -7.36
N PRO A 563 -15.79 29.32 -6.40
CA PRO A 563 -15.52 28.79 -5.07
C PRO A 563 -15.58 27.27 -4.95
N ALA A 564 -16.04 26.55 -5.97
CA ALA A 564 -16.44 25.14 -5.79
C ALA A 564 -15.39 24.10 -6.20
N MET A 565 -14.59 24.35 -7.22
CA MET A 565 -13.52 23.42 -7.64
C MET A 565 -12.40 24.22 -8.34
N LYS A 566 -11.16 24.01 -7.92
CA LYS A 566 -10.03 24.71 -8.53
C LYS A 566 -9.86 24.26 -9.98
N PRO A 567 -9.95 25.18 -10.96
CA PRO A 567 -9.65 24.85 -12.34
C PRO A 567 -8.18 24.50 -12.53
N GLY A 568 -7.85 23.78 -13.60
CA GLY A 568 -6.47 23.41 -13.90
C GLY A 568 -6.36 22.07 -14.60
N LEU A 569 -5.13 21.67 -14.92
CA LEU A 569 -4.86 20.39 -15.56
C LEU A 569 -4.99 19.27 -14.54
N ARG A 570 -5.77 18.25 -14.88
CA ARG A 570 -5.99 17.04 -14.08
C ARG A 570 -5.31 15.85 -14.73
N GLU A 571 -4.74 14.98 -13.92
CA GLU A 571 -4.14 13.74 -14.40
C GLU A 571 -5.18 12.85 -15.10
N ALA A 572 -6.39 12.74 -14.53
CA ALA A 572 -7.49 12.01 -15.13
C ALA A 572 -8.85 12.57 -14.68
N TRP A 573 -9.87 12.44 -15.56
CA TRP A 573 -11.25 12.73 -15.26
C TRP A 573 -12.17 11.94 -16.19
N GLY A 574 -13.25 11.34 -15.66
CA GLY A 574 -14.24 10.62 -16.46
C GLY A 574 -13.65 9.54 -17.38
N GLY A 575 -12.59 8.84 -16.95
CA GLY A 575 -11.93 7.80 -17.73
C GLY A 575 -10.95 8.30 -18.81
N ARG A 576 -10.69 9.62 -18.89
CA ARG A 576 -9.68 10.22 -19.77
C ARG A 576 -8.51 10.74 -18.94
N ARG A 577 -7.30 10.72 -19.50
CA ARG A 577 -6.07 11.28 -18.90
C ARG A 577 -5.78 12.67 -19.44
N ALA A 578 -5.03 13.45 -18.69
CA ALA A 578 -4.62 14.81 -19.02
C ALA A 578 -5.82 15.67 -19.43
N VAL A 579 -6.76 15.86 -18.51
CA VAL A 579 -8.00 16.62 -18.74
C VAL A 579 -7.84 18.04 -18.19
N LEU A 580 -8.10 19.04 -19.04
CA LEU A 580 -8.20 20.41 -18.61
C LEU A 580 -9.58 20.65 -17.99
N LEU A 581 -9.62 20.95 -16.69
CA LEU A 581 -10.83 21.38 -16.01
C LEU A 581 -10.89 22.90 -16.05
N THR A 582 -11.94 23.43 -16.64
CA THR A 582 -12.26 24.85 -16.66
C THR A 582 -13.47 25.12 -15.78
N HIS A 583 -13.56 26.31 -15.22
CA HIS A 583 -14.69 26.72 -14.40
C HIS A 583 -14.92 28.23 -14.59
N PRO A 584 -16.15 28.67 -14.93
CA PRO A 584 -16.48 30.08 -15.06
C PRO A 584 -16.33 30.77 -13.70
N LYS A 585 -16.01 32.05 -13.75
CA LYS A 585 -15.88 32.90 -12.57
C LYS A 585 -17.22 33.08 -11.85
N ASN A 586 -18.28 33.20 -12.60
CA ASN A 586 -19.66 33.28 -12.14
C ASN A 586 -20.62 32.81 -13.27
N LYS A 587 -21.93 32.93 -13.07
CA LYS A 587 -22.95 32.47 -14.06
C LYS A 587 -23.07 33.38 -15.30
N GLU A 588 -22.53 34.58 -15.26
CA GLU A 588 -22.64 35.59 -16.27
C GLU A 588 -21.36 35.75 -17.12
N GLU A 589 -20.22 35.33 -16.58
CA GLU A 589 -18.92 35.41 -17.23
C GLU A 589 -18.38 33.99 -17.50
N PRO A 590 -18.49 33.50 -18.75
CA PRO A 590 -18.00 32.15 -19.10
C PRO A 590 -16.47 32.08 -19.01
N CYS A 591 -15.95 30.87 -18.79
CA CYS A 591 -14.52 30.60 -18.91
C CYS A 591 -14.20 30.46 -20.41
N THR A 592 -13.45 31.40 -20.97
CA THR A 592 -13.17 31.44 -22.40
C THR A 592 -11.75 30.92 -22.69
N LEU A 593 -11.64 29.90 -23.55
CA LEU A 593 -10.38 29.45 -24.16
C LEU A 593 -10.27 30.01 -25.57
N SER A 594 -9.21 30.74 -25.88
CA SER A 594 -9.04 31.46 -27.16
C SER A 594 -7.77 31.02 -27.89
N LYS A 595 -7.86 30.85 -29.22
CA LYS A 595 -6.71 30.60 -30.10
C LYS A 595 -6.92 31.20 -31.48
N ASN A 596 -5.84 31.79 -32.03
CA ASN A 596 -5.80 32.15 -33.45
C ASN A 596 -5.39 30.93 -34.31
N VAL A 597 -6.17 30.56 -35.27
CA VAL A 597 -5.99 29.42 -36.15
C VAL A 597 -5.94 29.85 -37.61
N SER A 598 -4.90 29.50 -38.33
CA SER A 598 -4.83 29.69 -39.79
C SER A 598 -5.45 28.47 -40.48
N VAL A 599 -6.52 28.67 -41.20
CA VAL A 599 -7.20 27.62 -41.97
C VAL A 599 -6.51 27.48 -43.32
N PRO A 600 -5.90 26.33 -43.65
CA PRO A 600 -5.15 26.16 -44.89
C PRO A 600 -6.06 26.21 -46.12
N GLU A 601 -5.56 26.77 -47.20
CA GLU A 601 -6.22 26.76 -48.49
C GLU A 601 -6.21 25.37 -49.15
N GLY A 602 -7.29 24.91 -49.73
CA GLY A 602 -7.40 23.62 -50.44
C GLY A 602 -7.46 22.40 -49.52
N LYS A 603 -7.73 22.57 -48.22
CA LYS A 603 -7.85 21.45 -47.26
C LYS A 603 -9.11 21.56 -46.40
N THR A 604 -9.80 20.45 -46.22
CA THR A 604 -10.87 20.36 -45.22
C THR A 604 -10.24 20.48 -43.82
N THR A 605 -10.68 21.45 -43.05
CA THR A 605 -10.20 21.70 -41.69
C THR A 605 -11.38 21.55 -40.72
N THR A 606 -11.23 20.75 -39.68
CA THR A 606 -12.26 20.51 -38.67
C THR A 606 -11.68 20.79 -37.27
N LEU A 607 -12.40 21.60 -36.50
CA LEU A 607 -12.16 21.73 -35.06
C LEU A 607 -12.81 20.55 -34.35
N LYS A 608 -12.07 19.87 -33.50
CA LYS A 608 -12.57 18.76 -32.67
C LYS A 608 -12.34 19.08 -31.19
N VAL A 609 -13.40 19.06 -30.40
CA VAL A 609 -13.40 19.30 -28.97
C VAL A 609 -14.07 18.13 -28.26
N GLU A 610 -13.36 17.45 -27.38
CA GLU A 610 -13.95 16.43 -26.51
C GLU A 610 -14.32 17.05 -25.17
N VAL A 611 -15.58 16.96 -24.79
CA VAL A 611 -16.14 17.56 -23.59
C VAL A 611 -16.90 16.57 -22.74
N ASN A 612 -16.92 16.81 -21.41
CA ASN A 612 -17.65 16.00 -20.45
C ASN A 612 -18.29 16.91 -19.40
N ASN A 613 -19.38 16.47 -18.81
CA ASN A 613 -20.09 17.20 -17.77
C ASN A 613 -19.61 16.82 -16.36
N HIS A 614 -19.72 17.78 -15.43
CA HIS A 614 -19.51 17.52 -14.01
C HIS A 614 -20.78 16.87 -13.40
N PRO A 615 -20.66 15.89 -12.46
CA PRO A 615 -21.82 15.20 -11.88
C PRO A 615 -22.88 16.07 -11.20
N LYS A 616 -22.57 17.34 -10.95
CA LYS A 616 -23.44 18.25 -10.20
C LYS A 616 -24.01 19.42 -11.03
N GLY A 617 -23.95 19.37 -12.34
CA GLY A 617 -24.54 20.45 -13.16
C GLY A 617 -24.31 20.29 -14.64
N ASP A 618 -25.24 20.83 -15.40
CA ASP A 618 -25.16 20.98 -16.84
C ASP A 618 -24.38 22.24 -17.16
N TRP A 619 -23.72 22.27 -18.31
CA TRP A 619 -23.04 23.47 -18.78
C TRP A 619 -23.24 23.62 -20.29
N LEU A 620 -23.05 24.83 -20.76
CA LEU A 620 -23.22 25.20 -22.13
C LEU A 620 -21.86 25.41 -22.78
N LEU A 621 -21.57 24.68 -23.86
CA LEU A 621 -20.45 24.96 -24.74
C LEU A 621 -20.92 25.87 -25.87
N ALA A 622 -20.38 27.08 -25.97
CA ALA A 622 -20.48 27.93 -27.13
C ALA A 622 -19.12 27.97 -27.87
N ILE A 623 -19.18 27.90 -29.20
CA ILE A 623 -18.01 28.09 -30.06
C ILE A 623 -18.23 29.36 -30.85
N CYS A 624 -17.33 30.33 -30.66
CA CYS A 624 -17.37 31.59 -31.38
C CYS A 624 -16.20 31.68 -32.35
N ILE A 625 -16.40 32.24 -33.52
CA ILE A 625 -15.36 32.55 -34.50
C ILE A 625 -15.39 34.04 -34.80
N ASP A 626 -14.24 34.69 -34.58
CA ASP A 626 -14.07 36.13 -34.69
C ASP A 626 -15.16 36.94 -33.90
N GLY A 627 -15.59 36.36 -32.77
CA GLY A 627 -16.58 36.94 -31.85
C GLY A 627 -18.04 36.64 -32.22
N GLU A 628 -18.33 35.88 -33.29
CA GLU A 628 -19.68 35.45 -33.64
C GLU A 628 -19.92 34.00 -33.18
N GLU A 629 -21.02 33.73 -32.44
CA GLU A 629 -21.43 32.39 -32.01
C GLU A 629 -21.82 31.55 -33.23
N VAL A 630 -21.02 30.51 -33.53
CA VAL A 630 -21.27 29.61 -34.69
C VAL A 630 -21.82 28.26 -34.28
N MET A 631 -21.64 27.89 -33.00
CA MET A 631 -22.18 26.63 -32.45
C MET A 631 -22.49 26.81 -30.98
N LYS A 632 -23.58 26.15 -30.55
CA LYS A 632 -23.98 26.10 -29.13
C LYS A 632 -24.52 24.70 -28.80
N LYS A 633 -24.02 24.10 -27.72
CA LYS A 633 -24.39 22.76 -27.28
C LYS A 633 -24.50 22.67 -25.76
N ILE A 634 -25.62 22.18 -25.26
CA ILE A 634 -25.74 21.85 -23.82
C ILE A 634 -25.13 20.48 -23.60
N ILE A 635 -24.24 20.40 -22.58
CA ILE A 635 -23.55 19.18 -22.16
C ILE A 635 -24.22 18.67 -20.89
N GLU A 636 -25.15 17.75 -21.05
CA GLU A 636 -25.97 17.16 -19.96
C GLU A 636 -25.47 15.78 -19.53
N GLU A 637 -24.87 15.02 -20.44
CA GLU A 637 -24.46 13.66 -20.18
C GLU A 637 -23.08 13.60 -19.53
N GLN A 638 -22.92 12.71 -18.55
CA GLN A 638 -21.64 12.47 -17.84
C GLN A 638 -20.71 11.53 -18.63
N THR A 639 -20.82 11.54 -19.94
CA THR A 639 -19.98 10.80 -20.89
C THR A 639 -19.21 11.78 -21.77
N TRP A 640 -18.04 11.36 -22.26
CA TRP A 640 -17.28 12.17 -23.20
C TRP A 640 -18.02 12.29 -24.53
N GLN A 641 -18.26 13.52 -24.95
CA GLN A 641 -18.91 13.86 -26.21
C GLN A 641 -17.89 14.53 -27.12
N LEU A 642 -17.78 14.05 -28.36
CA LEU A 642 -17.02 14.73 -29.40
C LEU A 642 -17.93 15.81 -30.05
N VAL A 643 -17.41 17.02 -30.07
CA VAL A 643 -17.98 18.16 -30.76
C VAL A 643 -17.09 18.50 -31.93
N GLU A 644 -17.62 18.48 -33.13
CA GLU A 644 -16.90 18.76 -34.37
C GLU A 644 -17.53 19.96 -35.09
N LEU A 645 -16.67 20.90 -35.53
CA LEU A 645 -17.06 22.06 -36.32
C LEU A 645 -16.22 22.12 -37.60
N ASP A 646 -16.89 22.15 -38.76
CA ASP A 646 -16.24 22.32 -40.06
C ASP A 646 -15.81 23.79 -40.25
N LEU A 647 -14.54 24.03 -40.43
CA LEU A 647 -13.95 25.34 -40.65
C LEU A 647 -13.69 25.67 -42.13
N SER A 648 -14.18 24.84 -43.06
CA SER A 648 -13.94 25.01 -44.50
C SER A 648 -14.46 26.35 -45.06
N ALA A 649 -15.46 26.96 -44.43
CA ALA A 649 -15.96 28.30 -44.77
C ALA A 649 -14.94 29.43 -44.52
N TYR A 650 -13.87 29.14 -43.74
CA TYR A 650 -12.81 30.09 -43.38
C TYR A 650 -11.47 29.79 -44.08
N GLU A 651 -11.52 28.99 -45.14
CA GLU A 651 -10.33 28.62 -45.92
C GLU A 651 -9.51 29.85 -46.36
N GLY A 652 -8.20 29.77 -46.21
CA GLY A 652 -7.23 30.84 -46.50
C GLY A 652 -7.19 31.99 -45.48
N LYS A 653 -8.01 31.94 -44.42
CA LYS A 653 -8.06 32.98 -43.37
C LYS A 653 -7.37 32.54 -42.09
N THR A 654 -6.94 33.55 -41.33
CA THR A 654 -6.62 33.38 -39.91
C THR A 654 -7.82 33.86 -39.10
N ILE A 655 -8.37 33.00 -38.27
CA ILE A 655 -9.56 33.24 -37.45
C ILE A 655 -9.24 33.09 -35.99
N GLN A 656 -9.91 33.83 -35.11
CA GLN A 656 -9.89 33.59 -33.66
C GLN A 656 -11.02 32.62 -33.31
N ILE A 657 -10.68 31.55 -32.63
CA ILE A 657 -11.66 30.60 -32.10
C ILE A 657 -11.71 30.82 -30.57
N ASP A 658 -12.93 31.02 -30.06
CA ASP A 658 -13.22 31.09 -28.64
C ASP A 658 -14.16 29.94 -28.25
N LEU A 659 -13.78 29.18 -27.22
CA LEU A 659 -14.61 28.15 -26.60
C LEU A 659 -15.08 28.69 -25.24
N GLU A 660 -16.37 28.89 -25.07
CA GLU A 660 -17.01 29.51 -23.92
C GLU A 660 -17.90 28.53 -23.13
#